data_d0066681c328246234ffc8f6a04d1555
#
_entry.id   d0066681c328246234ffc8f6a04d1555
#
_cell.length_a   1.000
_cell.length_b   1.000
_cell.length_c   1.000
_cell.angle_alpha   90.00
_cell.angle_beta   90.00
_cell.angle_gamma   90.00
#
_symmetry.space_group_name_H-M   'P 1'
#
loop_
_entity.id
_entity.type
_entity.pdbx_description
1 polymer ?
#
loop_
_entity_poly.entity_id
_entity_poly.type
_entity_poly.pdbx_seq_one_letter_code
_entity_poly.pdbx_strand_id
1 'polypeptide(L)'
;MLLNPPQIEAVTAPSKNILVIAGAGSGKTRVLVERMAYLMRDHGLSPHALLAVTFTNKAAREMRERLEKAVGRSLYSMWVGTFHGLAHRFLRTHWKDAGLSEQFLILDSDDQNRMLKRLIAANNLDDAKFKPRAVASFINSCKDEGQRHHHLQPGRDYYNDTLIQLYTAYDEQCRAQNLVDFGELLFRTFETLRDNQSLKDHYQDRFRHLLIDEFQDTNTIQYAWIRLLASPKTAVMAVGDDDQSIYGWRGAKIENIHRFAKDFAPISTIRLEQNYRSTEVILRAANAVISNNPDRLGKELWTERGTGDLISLYAAFNEQDEARFVANRINASIDQGRRYSDLAILYRSNAQSRVLEDALLRAAIPYRIYGGQRFYERLEIKNALMYLRLIQNRFDDTAFERVINVPPRGIGEKTIDHIRTDARDEGSGLWEAANRLTTADGLSSRAKSAVASFITLIETMDQKALDLDLSELARLVIDTAGLIAHHGSEKGERGQTRIDNLNELVSACRAFEPEDDEASVLLQFLSQASLDAGDTQADPDADAVQLMTLHSAKGLEFQDVFLVGAEEELFPHRMSMDSAGGLEEERRLAYVGVTRAMSHLTVTYAESRRLNGREHYGILSRFIKEIPEDCIEEVRLESQISRPFGASSFGAAPAFRPQRHPRVKNWDDSVDHGIGFGIGSRVDHGLFGEGTVVDFEGSGPQLKVKVKFDDGDAKWLVAQYAKLVQLG
;
A
#
# COMPACT_ATOMS: atom_id res chain seq x y z
N MET A 1 -2.22 6.66 30.48
CA MET A 1 -3.27 7.66 30.22
C MET A 1 -4.61 7.06 30.59
N LEU A 2 -5.47 7.76 31.33
CA LEU A 2 -6.82 7.31 31.62
C LEU A 2 -7.70 7.41 30.36
N LEU A 3 -8.75 6.59 30.29
CA LEU A 3 -9.77 6.71 29.24
C LEU A 3 -10.63 7.94 29.52
N ASN A 4 -11.06 8.65 28.46
CA ASN A 4 -12.03 9.73 28.58
C ASN A 4 -13.47 9.19 28.70
N PRO A 5 -14.47 10.03 29.09
CA PRO A 5 -15.82 9.54 29.29
C PRO A 5 -16.44 8.80 28.09
N PRO A 6 -16.38 9.27 26.82
CA PRO A 6 -16.86 8.50 25.67
C PRO A 6 -16.13 7.18 25.45
N GLN A 7 -14.81 7.13 25.70
CA GLN A 7 -14.04 5.89 25.61
C GLN A 7 -14.47 4.90 26.69
N ILE A 8 -14.70 5.38 27.94
CA ILE A 8 -15.22 4.54 29.04
C ILE A 8 -16.60 4.01 28.67
N GLU A 9 -17.49 4.85 28.14
CA GLU A 9 -18.82 4.43 27.68
C GLU A 9 -18.70 3.32 26.63
N ALA A 10 -17.82 3.46 25.63
CA ALA A 10 -17.61 2.45 24.60
C ALA A 10 -17.04 1.14 25.15
N VAL A 11 -16.10 1.22 26.12
CA VAL A 11 -15.48 0.06 26.76
C VAL A 11 -16.47 -0.68 27.64
N THR A 12 -17.28 0.02 28.42
CA THR A 12 -18.18 -0.58 29.46
C THR A 12 -19.61 -0.77 28.96
N ALA A 13 -19.92 -0.38 27.72
CA ALA A 13 -21.25 -0.51 27.15
C ALA A 13 -21.81 -1.94 27.31
N PRO A 14 -23.13 -2.11 27.53
CA PRO A 14 -23.76 -3.42 27.61
C PRO A 14 -23.45 -4.30 26.39
N SER A 15 -23.63 -5.63 26.53
CA SER A 15 -23.48 -6.58 25.40
C SER A 15 -24.62 -6.38 24.36
N LYS A 16 -24.55 -5.27 23.63
CA LYS A 16 -25.46 -4.84 22.54
C LYS A 16 -24.65 -4.45 21.34
N ASN A 17 -25.32 -4.25 20.21
CA ASN A 17 -24.66 -3.75 19.02
C ASN A 17 -24.28 -2.27 19.17
N ILE A 18 -23.04 -1.94 18.84
CA ILE A 18 -22.46 -0.62 19.07
C ILE A 18 -21.78 -0.16 17.77
N LEU A 19 -22.06 1.07 17.36
CA LEU A 19 -21.33 1.77 16.34
C LEU A 19 -20.49 2.88 17.01
N VAL A 20 -19.17 2.79 16.91
CA VAL A 20 -18.26 3.81 17.39
C VAL A 20 -17.75 4.62 16.19
N ILE A 21 -18.18 5.87 16.10
CA ILE A 21 -17.70 6.83 15.11
C ILE A 21 -16.52 7.54 15.75
N ALA A 22 -15.31 7.23 15.29
CA ALA A 22 -14.09 7.62 15.97
C ALA A 22 -13.13 8.32 15.01
N GLY A 23 -12.85 9.59 15.25
CA GLY A 23 -11.96 10.37 14.40
C GLY A 23 -10.50 9.92 14.44
N ALA A 24 -9.67 10.53 13.60
CA ALA A 24 -8.23 10.29 13.60
C ALA A 24 -7.64 10.57 15.00
N GLY A 25 -6.71 9.72 15.46
CA GLY A 25 -6.02 9.93 16.74
C GLY A 25 -6.88 9.89 18.01
N SER A 26 -8.15 9.45 17.93
CA SER A 26 -9.08 9.37 19.07
C SER A 26 -8.94 8.09 19.91
N GLY A 27 -8.03 7.19 19.54
CA GLY A 27 -7.77 5.95 20.26
C GLY A 27 -8.69 4.79 19.91
N LYS A 28 -9.15 4.66 18.66
CA LYS A 28 -9.97 3.54 18.13
C LYS A 28 -9.50 2.18 18.60
N THR A 29 -8.29 1.81 18.25
CA THR A 29 -7.70 0.50 18.59
C THR A 29 -7.56 0.31 20.10
N ARG A 30 -7.28 1.37 20.85
CA ARG A 30 -7.21 1.34 22.31
C ARG A 30 -8.57 0.98 22.92
N VAL A 31 -9.64 1.60 22.45
CA VAL A 31 -11.00 1.29 22.91
C VAL A 31 -11.35 -0.18 22.63
N LEU A 32 -10.99 -0.71 21.45
CA LEU A 32 -11.20 -2.13 21.13
C LEU A 32 -10.43 -3.06 22.07
N VAL A 33 -9.15 -2.78 22.31
CA VAL A 33 -8.30 -3.57 23.24
C VAL A 33 -8.86 -3.53 24.65
N GLU A 34 -9.17 -2.35 25.18
CA GLU A 34 -9.73 -2.19 26.53
C GLU A 34 -11.11 -2.85 26.66
N ARG A 35 -11.95 -2.78 25.61
CA ARG A 35 -13.23 -3.50 25.54
C ARG A 35 -13.03 -5.00 25.65
N MET A 36 -12.12 -5.59 24.89
CA MET A 36 -11.82 -7.02 24.97
C MET A 36 -11.27 -7.40 26.34
N ALA A 37 -10.36 -6.59 26.90
CA ALA A 37 -9.82 -6.81 28.22
C ALA A 37 -10.91 -6.75 29.31
N TYR A 38 -11.81 -5.76 29.24
CA TYR A 38 -12.96 -5.61 30.12
C TYR A 38 -13.89 -6.84 30.07
N LEU A 39 -14.24 -7.28 28.85
CA LEU A 39 -15.08 -8.46 28.66
C LEU A 39 -14.45 -9.74 29.25
N MET A 40 -13.13 -9.89 29.15
CA MET A 40 -12.45 -11.05 29.72
C MET A 40 -12.26 -10.97 31.23
N ARG A 41 -11.88 -9.80 31.78
CA ARG A 41 -11.56 -9.64 33.20
C ARG A 41 -12.80 -9.50 34.06
N ASP A 42 -13.73 -8.62 33.63
CA ASP A 42 -14.86 -8.21 34.47
C ASP A 42 -16.12 -9.05 34.19
N HIS A 43 -16.26 -9.58 32.95
CA HIS A 43 -17.37 -10.46 32.60
C HIS A 43 -16.99 -11.94 32.50
N GLY A 44 -15.70 -12.29 32.72
CA GLY A 44 -15.23 -13.68 32.69
C GLY A 44 -15.34 -14.37 31.32
N LEU A 45 -15.43 -13.61 30.22
CA LEU A 45 -15.58 -14.18 28.90
C LEU A 45 -14.28 -14.88 28.45
N SER A 46 -14.47 -16.07 27.89
CA SER A 46 -13.34 -16.80 27.28
C SER A 46 -12.78 -16.03 26.06
N PRO A 47 -11.46 -16.00 25.87
CA PRO A 47 -10.85 -15.45 24.63
C PRO A 47 -11.43 -16.06 23.36
N HIS A 48 -11.84 -17.33 23.40
CA HIS A 48 -12.44 -18.03 22.25
C HIS A 48 -13.85 -17.55 21.90
N ALA A 49 -14.51 -16.81 22.80
CA ALA A 49 -15.80 -16.20 22.55
C ALA A 49 -15.72 -14.83 21.87
N LEU A 50 -14.51 -14.34 21.63
CA LEU A 50 -14.24 -13.05 21.02
C LEU A 50 -13.62 -13.25 19.63
N LEU A 51 -14.11 -12.49 18.66
CA LEU A 51 -13.49 -12.35 17.34
C LEU A 51 -13.20 -10.86 17.11
N ALA A 52 -11.95 -10.52 16.82
CA ALA A 52 -11.54 -9.16 16.50
C ALA A 52 -10.92 -9.10 15.09
N VAL A 53 -11.44 -8.19 14.28
CA VAL A 53 -11.01 -8.02 12.89
C VAL A 53 -10.44 -6.62 12.72
N THR A 54 -9.29 -6.52 12.06
CA THR A 54 -8.66 -5.27 11.67
C THR A 54 -8.21 -5.31 10.20
N PHE A 55 -7.74 -4.18 9.68
CA PHE A 55 -7.43 -4.08 8.25
C PHE A 55 -6.04 -4.63 7.89
N THR A 56 -5.03 -4.50 8.79
CA THR A 56 -3.64 -4.90 8.51
C THR A 56 -3.12 -5.93 9.51
N ASN A 57 -2.18 -6.79 9.08
CA ASN A 57 -1.53 -7.77 9.96
C ASN A 57 -0.73 -7.09 11.08
N LYS A 58 -0.11 -5.94 10.80
CA LYS A 58 0.58 -5.13 11.80
C LYS A 58 -0.39 -4.68 12.90
N ALA A 59 -1.55 -4.12 12.52
CA ALA A 59 -2.57 -3.71 13.50
C ALA A 59 -3.11 -4.90 14.31
N ALA A 60 -3.29 -6.07 13.68
CA ALA A 60 -3.71 -7.29 14.37
C ALA A 60 -2.68 -7.74 15.42
N ARG A 61 -1.39 -7.70 15.06
CA ARG A 61 -0.29 -8.05 15.98
C ARG A 61 -0.23 -7.07 17.14
N GLU A 62 -0.21 -5.77 16.88
CA GLU A 62 -0.22 -4.75 17.93
C GLU A 62 -1.45 -4.86 18.86
N MET A 63 -2.61 -5.13 18.28
CA MET A 63 -3.86 -5.34 19.05
C MET A 63 -3.71 -6.52 20.00
N ARG A 64 -3.17 -7.66 19.52
CA ARG A 64 -2.91 -8.87 20.31
C ARG A 64 -1.92 -8.60 21.43
N GLU A 65 -0.76 -8.01 21.13
CA GLU A 65 0.29 -7.68 22.10
C GLU A 65 -0.21 -6.75 23.21
N ARG A 66 -0.96 -5.70 22.83
CA ARG A 66 -1.55 -4.78 23.81
C ARG A 66 -2.59 -5.48 24.69
N LEU A 67 -3.38 -6.37 24.10
CA LEU A 67 -4.39 -7.15 24.83
C LEU A 67 -3.74 -8.16 25.79
N GLU A 68 -2.69 -8.88 25.36
CA GLU A 68 -1.92 -9.79 26.21
C GLU A 68 -1.31 -9.07 27.42
N LYS A 69 -0.72 -7.89 27.20
CA LYS A 69 -0.23 -7.02 28.29
C LYS A 69 -1.34 -6.60 29.25
N ALA A 70 -2.53 -6.24 28.72
CA ALA A 70 -3.67 -5.82 29.52
C ALA A 70 -4.26 -6.96 30.37
N VAL A 71 -4.28 -8.19 29.83
CA VAL A 71 -4.89 -9.37 30.48
C VAL A 71 -3.86 -10.19 31.29
N GLY A 72 -2.57 -10.00 31.05
CA GLY A 72 -1.46 -10.68 31.74
C GLY A 72 -1.28 -12.15 31.38
N ARG A 73 -1.76 -12.59 30.21
CA ARG A 73 -1.60 -13.97 29.72
C ARG A 73 -1.51 -14.00 28.19
N SER A 74 -0.91 -15.06 27.65
CA SER A 74 -0.88 -15.28 26.18
C SER A 74 -2.28 -15.57 25.62
N LEU A 75 -2.55 -15.03 24.44
CA LEU A 75 -3.82 -15.11 23.74
C LEU A 75 -3.63 -15.68 22.30
N TYR A 76 -2.61 -16.49 22.11
CA TYR A 76 -2.22 -17.05 20.81
C TYR A 76 -3.38 -17.68 20.02
N SER A 77 -4.25 -18.44 20.70
CA SER A 77 -5.38 -19.13 20.08
C SER A 77 -6.61 -18.24 19.81
N MET A 78 -6.57 -16.97 20.22
CA MET A 78 -7.69 -16.04 20.02
C MET A 78 -7.86 -15.69 18.53
N TRP A 79 -9.09 -15.41 18.14
CA TRP A 79 -9.40 -14.99 16.77
C TRP A 79 -9.23 -13.47 16.62
N VAL A 80 -7.98 -13.04 16.49
CA VAL A 80 -7.57 -11.67 16.18
C VAL A 80 -6.76 -11.69 14.90
N GLY A 81 -7.20 -10.97 13.86
CA GLY A 81 -6.53 -10.99 12.57
C GLY A 81 -7.18 -10.06 11.54
N THR A 82 -6.67 -10.11 10.32
CA THR A 82 -7.33 -9.50 9.16
C THR A 82 -8.46 -10.41 8.66
N PHE A 83 -9.39 -9.86 7.88
CA PHE A 83 -10.42 -10.69 7.23
C PHE A 83 -9.82 -11.86 6.47
N HIS A 84 -8.81 -11.61 5.63
CA HIS A 84 -8.14 -12.66 4.85
C HIS A 84 -7.40 -13.67 5.72
N GLY A 85 -6.69 -13.22 6.75
CA GLY A 85 -5.99 -14.12 7.69
C GLY A 85 -6.94 -15.04 8.45
N LEU A 86 -8.07 -14.50 8.93
CA LEU A 86 -9.10 -15.27 9.62
C LEU A 86 -9.85 -16.21 8.66
N ALA A 87 -10.13 -15.78 7.43
CA ALA A 87 -10.70 -16.62 6.39
C ALA A 87 -9.75 -17.76 6.01
N HIS A 88 -8.46 -17.50 5.84
CA HIS A 88 -7.46 -18.53 5.62
C HIS A 88 -7.43 -19.54 6.75
N ARG A 89 -7.37 -19.10 8.02
CA ARG A 89 -7.43 -19.97 9.20
C ARG A 89 -8.70 -20.83 9.21
N PHE A 90 -9.86 -20.25 8.89
CA PHE A 90 -11.11 -20.98 8.76
C PHE A 90 -11.03 -22.06 7.71
N LEU A 91 -10.58 -21.73 6.49
CA LEU A 91 -10.49 -22.66 5.38
C LEU A 91 -9.46 -23.77 5.62
N ARG A 92 -8.37 -23.50 6.33
CA ARG A 92 -7.42 -24.53 6.76
C ARG A 92 -8.04 -25.52 7.71
N THR A 93 -8.90 -25.07 8.64
CA THR A 93 -9.60 -25.94 9.57
C THR A 93 -10.71 -26.75 8.89
N HIS A 94 -11.42 -26.14 7.93
CA HIS A 94 -12.62 -26.68 7.30
C HIS A 94 -12.45 -26.94 5.80
N TRP A 95 -11.23 -27.30 5.38
CA TRP A 95 -10.91 -27.50 3.98
C TRP A 95 -11.83 -28.49 3.27
N LYS A 96 -12.23 -29.60 3.95
CA LYS A 96 -13.18 -30.59 3.42
C LYS A 96 -14.56 -29.98 3.14
N ASP A 97 -15.10 -29.26 4.11
CA ASP A 97 -16.41 -28.59 3.98
C ASP A 97 -16.38 -27.51 2.90
N ALA A 98 -15.22 -26.86 2.74
CA ALA A 98 -15.00 -25.86 1.71
C ALA A 98 -14.73 -26.46 0.31
N GLY A 99 -14.60 -27.79 0.18
CA GLY A 99 -14.26 -28.43 -1.08
C GLY A 99 -12.85 -28.10 -1.59
N LEU A 100 -11.91 -27.89 -0.66
CA LEU A 100 -10.51 -27.57 -0.95
C LEU A 100 -9.60 -28.78 -0.65
N SER A 101 -8.37 -28.73 -1.16
CA SER A 101 -7.30 -29.62 -0.70
C SER A 101 -6.77 -29.14 0.66
N GLU A 102 -6.32 -30.06 1.49
CA GLU A 102 -5.64 -29.73 2.77
C GLU A 102 -4.44 -28.81 2.56
N GLN A 103 -3.71 -28.99 1.46
CA GLN A 103 -2.50 -28.26 1.13
C GLN A 103 -2.74 -27.19 0.03
N PHE A 104 -3.94 -26.59 -0.04
CA PHE A 104 -4.18 -25.53 -1.01
C PHE A 104 -3.16 -24.38 -0.83
N LEU A 105 -2.78 -23.71 -1.91
CA LEU A 105 -1.86 -22.58 -1.90
C LEU A 105 -2.57 -21.28 -2.25
N ILE A 106 -2.07 -20.19 -1.67
CA ILE A 106 -2.58 -18.85 -1.98
C ILE A 106 -1.92 -18.36 -3.28
N LEU A 107 -2.76 -17.93 -4.22
CA LEU A 107 -2.36 -17.34 -5.50
C LEU A 107 -2.28 -15.82 -5.36
N ASP A 108 -1.11 -15.25 -5.59
CA ASP A 108 -0.95 -13.80 -5.57
C ASP A 108 -1.41 -13.13 -6.88
N SER A 109 -1.47 -11.78 -6.86
CA SER A 109 -1.98 -10.99 -7.99
C SER A 109 -1.16 -11.13 -9.28
N ASP A 110 0.17 -11.32 -9.18
CA ASP A 110 1.03 -11.47 -10.35
C ASP A 110 0.86 -12.86 -10.97
N ASP A 111 0.77 -13.87 -10.12
CA ASP A 111 0.56 -15.25 -10.58
C ASP A 111 -0.87 -15.42 -11.12
N GLN A 112 -1.86 -14.70 -10.55
CA GLN A 112 -3.21 -14.57 -11.12
C GLN A 112 -3.14 -13.98 -12.54
N ASN A 113 -2.41 -12.88 -12.73
CA ASN A 113 -2.25 -12.26 -14.04
C ASN A 113 -1.54 -13.17 -15.05
N ARG A 114 -0.54 -13.95 -14.61
CA ARG A 114 0.16 -14.93 -15.46
C ARG A 114 -0.76 -16.06 -15.89
N MET A 115 -1.54 -16.61 -14.95
CA MET A 115 -2.52 -17.64 -15.26
C MET A 115 -3.56 -17.12 -16.27
N LEU A 116 -4.09 -15.91 -16.05
CA LEU A 116 -5.04 -15.30 -16.97
C LEU A 116 -4.44 -15.02 -18.35
N LYS A 117 -3.17 -14.58 -18.43
CA LYS A 117 -2.48 -14.42 -19.72
C LYS A 117 -2.42 -15.74 -20.50
N ARG A 118 -2.15 -16.85 -19.82
CA ARG A 118 -2.16 -18.18 -20.42
C ARG A 118 -3.56 -18.60 -20.90
N LEU A 119 -4.57 -18.39 -20.07
CA LEU A 119 -5.96 -18.69 -20.41
C LEU A 119 -6.46 -17.88 -21.62
N ILE A 120 -6.11 -16.60 -21.71
CA ILE A 120 -6.43 -15.73 -22.84
C ILE A 120 -5.80 -16.29 -24.13
N ALA A 121 -4.51 -16.65 -24.07
CA ALA A 121 -3.80 -17.24 -25.21
C ALA A 121 -4.37 -18.63 -25.60
N ALA A 122 -4.68 -19.47 -24.61
CA ALA A 122 -5.26 -20.81 -24.85
C ALA A 122 -6.64 -20.76 -25.49
N ASN A 123 -7.41 -19.70 -25.25
CA ASN A 123 -8.72 -19.47 -25.88
C ASN A 123 -8.62 -18.68 -27.20
N ASN A 124 -7.42 -18.47 -27.75
CA ASN A 124 -7.16 -17.70 -28.96
C ASN A 124 -7.76 -16.28 -28.92
N LEU A 125 -7.76 -15.64 -27.76
CA LEU A 125 -8.26 -14.29 -27.57
C LEU A 125 -7.13 -13.27 -27.70
N ASP A 126 -7.46 -12.07 -28.18
CA ASP A 126 -6.54 -10.96 -28.31
C ASP A 126 -6.20 -10.36 -26.93
N ASP A 127 -4.93 -10.43 -26.51
CA ASP A 127 -4.46 -9.91 -25.22
C ASP A 127 -4.42 -8.37 -25.17
N ALA A 128 -4.45 -7.69 -26.31
CA ALA A 128 -4.62 -6.24 -26.37
C ALA A 128 -6.06 -5.84 -25.98
N LYS A 129 -7.06 -6.65 -26.37
CA LYS A 129 -8.47 -6.44 -26.05
C LYS A 129 -8.82 -6.98 -24.66
N PHE A 130 -8.36 -8.17 -24.32
CA PHE A 130 -8.57 -8.82 -23.02
C PHE A 130 -7.30 -8.77 -22.17
N LYS A 131 -6.98 -7.59 -21.66
CA LYS A 131 -5.77 -7.42 -20.83
C LYS A 131 -5.88 -8.26 -19.55
N PRO A 132 -4.88 -9.09 -19.20
CA PRO A 132 -4.94 -9.95 -18.01
C PRO A 132 -5.34 -9.20 -16.73
N ARG A 133 -4.82 -7.99 -16.52
CA ARG A 133 -5.18 -7.15 -15.36
C ARG A 133 -6.65 -6.73 -15.36
N ALA A 134 -7.26 -6.45 -16.52
CA ALA A 134 -8.66 -6.09 -16.61
C ALA A 134 -9.56 -7.30 -16.32
N VAL A 135 -9.18 -8.47 -16.81
CA VAL A 135 -9.86 -9.74 -16.51
C VAL A 135 -9.75 -10.07 -15.02
N ALA A 136 -8.56 -9.94 -14.42
CA ALA A 136 -8.35 -10.13 -12.99
C ALA A 136 -9.23 -9.17 -12.15
N SER A 137 -9.27 -7.90 -12.53
CA SER A 137 -10.12 -6.89 -11.88
C SER A 137 -11.60 -7.26 -11.94
N PHE A 138 -12.10 -7.74 -13.09
CA PHE A 138 -13.48 -8.20 -13.24
C PHE A 138 -13.76 -9.39 -12.31
N ILE A 139 -12.90 -10.42 -12.30
CA ILE A 139 -13.06 -11.62 -11.46
C ILE A 139 -13.08 -11.25 -9.98
N ASN A 140 -12.11 -10.41 -9.54
CA ASN A 140 -12.00 -9.99 -8.16
C ASN A 140 -13.21 -9.16 -7.74
N SER A 141 -13.69 -8.24 -8.59
CA SER A 141 -14.90 -7.47 -8.33
C SER A 141 -16.14 -8.37 -8.19
N CYS A 142 -16.30 -9.39 -9.05
CA CYS A 142 -17.38 -10.35 -8.91
C CYS A 142 -17.33 -11.10 -7.57
N LYS A 143 -16.11 -11.56 -7.16
CA LYS A 143 -15.94 -12.24 -5.87
C LYS A 143 -16.21 -11.33 -4.68
N ASP A 144 -15.77 -10.07 -4.75
CA ASP A 144 -16.02 -9.05 -3.70
C ASP A 144 -17.51 -8.73 -3.54
N GLU A 145 -18.28 -8.81 -4.64
CA GLU A 145 -19.74 -8.67 -4.62
C GLU A 145 -20.49 -10.00 -4.36
N GLY A 146 -19.75 -11.09 -4.08
CA GLY A 146 -20.34 -12.40 -3.78
C GLY A 146 -20.95 -13.11 -4.99
N GLN A 147 -20.40 -12.91 -6.19
CA GLN A 147 -20.90 -13.46 -7.44
C GLN A 147 -19.94 -14.48 -8.05
N ARG A 148 -20.40 -15.72 -8.23
CA ARG A 148 -19.74 -16.73 -9.03
C ARG A 148 -20.04 -16.53 -10.52
N HIS A 149 -19.16 -17.07 -11.39
CA HIS A 149 -19.37 -17.03 -12.84
C HIS A 149 -20.75 -17.49 -13.27
N HIS A 150 -21.32 -18.52 -12.63
CA HIS A 150 -22.65 -19.08 -12.95
C HIS A 150 -23.83 -18.21 -12.46
N HIS A 151 -23.61 -17.20 -11.62
CA HIS A 151 -24.61 -16.21 -11.25
C HIS A 151 -24.70 -15.08 -12.27
N LEU A 152 -23.69 -14.94 -13.13
CA LEU A 152 -23.62 -13.90 -14.14
C LEU A 152 -24.41 -14.36 -15.38
N GLN A 153 -25.27 -13.48 -15.90
CA GLN A 153 -26.02 -13.78 -17.11
C GLN A 153 -25.24 -13.27 -18.33
N PRO A 154 -25.02 -14.11 -19.35
CA PRO A 154 -24.52 -13.65 -20.63
C PRO A 154 -25.45 -12.56 -21.19
N GLY A 155 -24.88 -11.50 -21.70
CA GLY A 155 -25.59 -10.35 -22.24
C GLY A 155 -25.57 -10.35 -23.77
N ARG A 156 -25.82 -9.16 -24.34
CA ARG A 156 -25.64 -8.91 -25.79
C ARG A 156 -24.26 -8.40 -26.15
N ASP A 157 -23.37 -8.33 -25.17
CA ASP A 157 -22.01 -7.79 -25.31
C ASP A 157 -20.98 -8.93 -25.28
N TYR A 158 -20.42 -9.19 -26.45
CA TYR A 158 -19.35 -10.19 -26.63
C TYR A 158 -18.18 -10.02 -25.62
N TYR A 159 -17.85 -8.79 -25.24
CA TYR A 159 -16.76 -8.55 -24.30
C TYR A 159 -17.10 -9.11 -22.92
N ASN A 160 -18.27 -8.79 -22.38
CA ASN A 160 -18.72 -9.28 -21.08
C ASN A 160 -18.93 -10.81 -21.08
N ASP A 161 -19.47 -11.36 -22.14
CA ASP A 161 -19.65 -12.82 -22.26
C ASP A 161 -18.33 -13.56 -22.25
N THR A 162 -17.30 -12.99 -22.91
CA THR A 162 -15.94 -13.54 -22.88
C THR A 162 -15.29 -13.41 -21.49
N LEU A 163 -15.54 -12.32 -20.77
CA LEU A 163 -15.06 -12.19 -19.37
C LEU A 163 -15.66 -13.27 -18.46
N ILE A 164 -16.95 -13.60 -18.63
CA ILE A 164 -17.60 -14.69 -17.89
C ILE A 164 -16.99 -16.05 -18.22
N GLN A 165 -16.71 -16.31 -19.51
CA GLN A 165 -16.03 -17.53 -19.94
C GLN A 165 -14.61 -17.65 -19.34
N LEU A 166 -13.84 -16.54 -19.35
CA LEU A 166 -12.52 -16.50 -18.75
C LEU A 166 -12.59 -16.68 -17.22
N TYR A 167 -13.62 -16.16 -16.55
CA TYR A 167 -13.83 -16.40 -15.13
C TYR A 167 -14.09 -17.88 -14.84
N THR A 168 -14.93 -18.54 -15.68
CA THR A 168 -15.21 -19.98 -15.57
C THR A 168 -13.92 -20.80 -15.72
N ALA A 169 -13.17 -20.57 -16.79
CA ALA A 169 -11.92 -21.26 -17.07
C ALA A 169 -10.87 -21.03 -15.97
N TYR A 170 -10.81 -19.81 -15.43
CA TYR A 170 -9.92 -19.46 -14.33
C TYR A 170 -10.28 -20.20 -13.04
N ASP A 171 -11.55 -20.27 -12.68
CA ASP A 171 -12.04 -20.98 -11.48
C ASP A 171 -11.77 -22.50 -11.57
N GLU A 172 -11.97 -23.09 -12.75
CA GLU A 172 -11.66 -24.49 -13.03
C GLU A 172 -10.16 -24.75 -12.90
N GLN A 173 -9.32 -23.90 -13.46
CA GLN A 173 -7.86 -24.02 -13.38
C GLN A 173 -7.36 -23.88 -11.93
N CYS A 174 -7.88 -22.94 -11.17
CA CYS A 174 -7.54 -22.78 -9.75
C CYS A 174 -7.90 -24.05 -8.95
N ARG A 175 -9.07 -24.65 -9.21
CA ARG A 175 -9.48 -25.91 -8.55
C ARG A 175 -8.57 -27.08 -8.93
N ALA A 176 -8.24 -27.21 -10.21
CA ALA A 176 -7.37 -28.28 -10.69
C ALA A 176 -5.96 -28.23 -10.06
N GLN A 177 -5.46 -27.02 -9.78
CA GLN A 177 -4.13 -26.79 -9.22
C GLN A 177 -4.12 -26.56 -7.70
N ASN A 178 -5.26 -26.71 -7.02
CA ASN A 178 -5.38 -26.45 -5.58
C ASN A 178 -4.95 -25.03 -5.18
N LEU A 179 -5.28 -24.01 -5.99
CA LEU A 179 -4.94 -22.62 -5.79
C LEU A 179 -6.17 -21.84 -5.34
N VAL A 180 -5.95 -20.89 -4.42
CA VAL A 180 -6.99 -20.02 -3.86
C VAL A 180 -6.47 -18.58 -3.92
N ASP A 181 -7.12 -17.70 -4.68
CA ASP A 181 -6.77 -16.29 -4.71
C ASP A 181 -7.35 -15.53 -3.50
N PHE A 182 -6.92 -14.27 -3.32
CA PHE A 182 -7.36 -13.46 -2.17
C PHE A 182 -8.87 -13.28 -2.10
N GLY A 183 -9.54 -13.01 -3.23
CA GLY A 183 -10.99 -12.89 -3.27
C GLY A 183 -11.68 -14.21 -2.91
N GLU A 184 -11.09 -15.33 -3.36
CA GLU A 184 -11.60 -16.65 -3.08
C GLU A 184 -11.52 -17.01 -1.59
N LEU A 185 -10.48 -16.57 -0.85
CA LEU A 185 -10.40 -16.81 0.60
C LEU A 185 -11.67 -16.34 1.31
N LEU A 186 -12.08 -15.10 1.05
CA LEU A 186 -13.27 -14.51 1.68
C LEU A 186 -14.54 -15.13 1.15
N PHE A 187 -14.66 -15.25 -0.16
CA PHE A 187 -15.87 -15.71 -0.79
C PHE A 187 -16.16 -17.19 -0.47
N ARG A 188 -15.13 -18.05 -0.52
CA ARG A 188 -15.26 -19.46 -0.16
C ARG A 188 -15.63 -19.65 1.32
N THR A 189 -15.02 -18.86 2.22
CA THR A 189 -15.39 -18.87 3.63
C THR A 189 -16.86 -18.49 3.83
N PHE A 190 -17.31 -17.43 3.14
CA PHE A 190 -18.70 -17.01 3.18
C PHE A 190 -19.66 -18.11 2.69
N GLU A 191 -19.39 -18.73 1.51
CA GLU A 191 -20.20 -19.81 0.97
C GLU A 191 -20.23 -21.02 1.90
N THR A 192 -19.08 -21.44 2.42
CA THR A 192 -18.98 -22.58 3.33
C THR A 192 -19.84 -22.38 4.59
N LEU A 193 -19.79 -21.18 5.17
CA LEU A 193 -20.64 -20.87 6.33
C LEU A 193 -22.12 -20.70 5.95
N ARG A 194 -22.43 -20.16 4.77
CA ARG A 194 -23.81 -19.98 4.31
C ARG A 194 -24.50 -21.32 4.06
N ASP A 195 -23.76 -22.25 3.43
CA ASP A 195 -24.29 -23.50 2.90
C ASP A 195 -24.21 -24.66 3.91
N ASN A 196 -23.36 -24.53 4.94
CA ASN A 196 -23.25 -25.51 6.03
C ASN A 196 -23.82 -24.94 7.34
N GLN A 197 -25.11 -25.28 7.61
CA GLN A 197 -25.82 -24.77 8.78
C GLN A 197 -25.16 -25.17 10.10
N SER A 198 -24.60 -26.37 10.18
CA SER A 198 -23.92 -26.87 11.40
C SER A 198 -22.67 -26.05 11.73
N LEU A 199 -21.87 -25.71 10.71
CA LEU A 199 -20.71 -24.84 10.90
C LEU A 199 -21.13 -23.42 11.27
N LYS A 200 -22.15 -22.89 10.63
CA LYS A 200 -22.69 -21.59 10.94
C LYS A 200 -23.15 -21.51 12.41
N ASP A 201 -23.94 -22.47 12.86
CA ASP A 201 -24.46 -22.54 14.22
C ASP A 201 -23.28 -22.65 15.23
N HIS A 202 -22.28 -23.49 14.91
CA HIS A 202 -21.07 -23.64 15.73
C HIS A 202 -20.38 -22.30 15.95
N TYR A 203 -20.11 -21.52 14.88
CA TYR A 203 -19.41 -20.25 14.99
C TYR A 203 -20.29 -19.15 15.60
N GLN A 204 -21.59 -19.14 15.35
CA GLN A 204 -22.55 -18.23 16.00
C GLN A 204 -22.67 -18.49 17.50
N ASP A 205 -22.64 -19.74 17.95
CA ASP A 205 -22.63 -20.07 19.37
C ASP A 205 -21.28 -19.80 20.03
N ARG A 206 -20.18 -19.96 19.27
CA ARG A 206 -18.84 -19.68 19.73
C ARG A 206 -18.62 -18.20 20.00
N PHE A 207 -18.91 -17.33 19.02
CA PHE A 207 -18.60 -15.91 19.10
C PHE A 207 -19.71 -15.11 19.76
N ARG A 208 -19.45 -14.66 20.98
CA ARG A 208 -20.36 -13.78 21.73
C ARG A 208 -20.15 -12.31 21.42
N HIS A 209 -18.95 -11.93 21.00
CA HIS A 209 -18.61 -10.57 20.59
C HIS A 209 -17.81 -10.58 19.31
N LEU A 210 -18.23 -9.76 18.36
CA LEU A 210 -17.51 -9.42 17.13
C LEU A 210 -17.05 -7.97 17.25
N LEU A 211 -15.76 -7.73 17.15
CA LEU A 211 -15.16 -6.39 17.21
C LEU A 211 -14.48 -6.09 15.90
N ILE A 212 -14.93 -5.07 15.18
CA ILE A 212 -14.46 -4.74 13.85
C ILE A 212 -13.79 -3.36 13.89
N ASP A 213 -12.51 -3.30 13.60
CA ASP A 213 -11.75 -2.07 13.42
C ASP A 213 -11.80 -1.62 11.96
N GLU A 214 -11.61 -0.32 11.71
CA GLU A 214 -11.61 0.30 10.38
C GLU A 214 -12.83 -0.11 9.54
N PHE A 215 -14.01 -0.10 10.16
CA PHE A 215 -15.25 -0.63 9.55
C PHE A 215 -15.64 0.04 8.23
N GLN A 216 -15.24 1.31 8.01
CA GLN A 216 -15.47 2.06 6.78
C GLN A 216 -14.74 1.47 5.56
N ASP A 217 -13.75 0.60 5.77
CA ASP A 217 -12.97 -0.01 4.68
C ASP A 217 -13.51 -1.39 4.27
N THR A 218 -14.63 -1.83 4.86
CA THR A 218 -15.22 -3.13 4.53
C THR A 218 -15.90 -3.12 3.16
N ASN A 219 -15.68 -4.22 2.39
CA ASN A 219 -16.39 -4.46 1.12
C ASN A 219 -17.68 -5.28 1.36
N THR A 220 -18.41 -5.58 0.27
CA THR A 220 -19.71 -6.29 0.34
C THR A 220 -19.57 -7.68 0.98
N ILE A 221 -18.58 -8.48 0.57
CA ILE A 221 -18.43 -9.85 1.08
C ILE A 221 -17.97 -9.88 2.55
N GLN A 222 -17.11 -8.96 2.97
CA GLN A 222 -16.67 -8.81 4.35
C GLN A 222 -17.84 -8.44 5.27
N TYR A 223 -18.68 -7.50 4.83
CA TYR A 223 -19.88 -7.13 5.56
C TYR A 223 -20.88 -8.30 5.65
N ALA A 224 -21.08 -9.03 4.54
CA ALA A 224 -21.92 -10.22 4.52
C ALA A 224 -21.40 -11.30 5.47
N TRP A 225 -20.08 -11.46 5.58
CA TRP A 225 -19.44 -12.41 6.52
C TRP A 225 -19.70 -12.04 7.97
N ILE A 226 -19.58 -10.74 8.35
CA ILE A 226 -19.94 -10.24 9.68
C ILE A 226 -21.41 -10.57 9.99
N ARG A 227 -22.33 -10.29 9.06
CA ARG A 227 -23.76 -10.57 9.23
C ARG A 227 -24.03 -12.07 9.41
N LEU A 228 -23.29 -12.92 8.71
CA LEU A 228 -23.48 -14.36 8.78
C LEU A 228 -23.01 -14.96 10.12
N LEU A 229 -21.95 -14.39 10.70
CA LEU A 229 -21.43 -14.80 12.00
C LEU A 229 -22.25 -14.24 13.18
N ALA A 230 -22.93 -13.12 12.97
CA ALA A 230 -23.76 -12.52 14.01
C ALA A 230 -25.04 -13.34 14.24
N SER A 231 -25.38 -13.56 15.49
CA SER A 231 -26.61 -14.19 15.95
C SER A 231 -27.34 -13.26 16.94
N PRO A 232 -28.59 -13.53 17.32
CA PRO A 232 -29.26 -12.75 18.38
C PRO A 232 -28.55 -12.72 19.73
N LYS A 233 -27.60 -13.66 19.95
CA LYS A 233 -26.79 -13.74 21.18
C LYS A 233 -25.43 -13.03 21.02
N THR A 234 -25.11 -12.54 19.83
CA THR A 234 -23.82 -11.92 19.49
C THR A 234 -23.94 -10.41 19.60
N ALA A 235 -23.04 -9.77 20.32
CA ALA A 235 -22.90 -8.32 20.34
C ALA A 235 -21.83 -7.90 19.31
N VAL A 236 -22.18 -7.03 18.38
CA VAL A 236 -21.29 -6.55 17.34
C VAL A 236 -20.88 -5.10 17.66
N MET A 237 -19.58 -4.86 17.76
CA MET A 237 -19.00 -3.52 17.90
C MET A 237 -18.22 -3.17 16.64
N ALA A 238 -18.75 -2.24 15.87
CA ALA A 238 -18.09 -1.67 14.71
C ALA A 238 -17.43 -0.33 15.08
N VAL A 239 -16.15 -0.18 14.82
CA VAL A 239 -15.38 1.04 15.05
C VAL A 239 -14.86 1.53 13.72
N GLY A 240 -15.12 2.79 13.39
CA GLY A 240 -14.73 3.33 12.10
C GLY A 240 -14.68 4.86 12.07
N ASP A 241 -14.13 5.35 10.97
CA ASP A 241 -13.99 6.75 10.64
C ASP A 241 -14.40 6.98 9.18
N ASP A 242 -15.62 7.45 8.93
CA ASP A 242 -16.12 7.75 7.59
C ASP A 242 -15.21 8.74 6.83
N ASP A 243 -14.57 9.68 7.54
CA ASP A 243 -13.64 10.64 6.99
C ASP A 243 -12.27 10.01 6.60
N GLN A 244 -12.00 8.76 6.97
CA GLN A 244 -10.82 7.99 6.58
C GLN A 244 -11.13 6.84 5.60
N SER A 245 -12.30 6.84 4.95
CA SER A 245 -12.64 5.87 3.90
C SER A 245 -11.92 6.24 2.60
N ILE A 246 -10.78 5.58 2.32
CA ILE A 246 -9.87 5.86 1.19
C ILE A 246 -9.55 4.62 0.36
N TYR A 247 -10.35 3.56 0.48
CA TYR A 247 -10.16 2.29 -0.25
C TYR A 247 -11.37 1.92 -1.12
N GLY A 248 -12.14 2.92 -1.59
CA GLY A 248 -13.24 2.73 -2.54
C GLY A 248 -12.79 2.01 -3.82
N TRP A 249 -11.59 2.34 -4.30
CA TRP A 249 -10.96 1.67 -5.44
C TRP A 249 -10.60 0.18 -5.20
N ARG A 250 -10.60 -0.29 -3.93
CA ARG A 250 -10.47 -1.70 -3.53
C ARG A 250 -11.83 -2.34 -3.20
N GLY A 251 -12.94 -1.69 -3.54
CA GLY A 251 -14.28 -2.20 -3.28
C GLY A 251 -14.84 -1.90 -1.89
N ALA A 252 -14.15 -1.07 -1.07
CA ALA A 252 -14.71 -0.61 0.19
C ALA A 252 -16.01 0.16 -0.03
N LYS A 253 -17.01 -0.08 0.82
CA LYS A 253 -18.35 0.51 0.72
C LYS A 253 -18.65 1.31 1.98
N ILE A 254 -18.52 2.63 1.91
CA ILE A 254 -18.83 3.52 3.03
C ILE A 254 -20.29 3.36 3.50
N GLU A 255 -21.19 2.97 2.58
CA GLU A 255 -22.61 2.71 2.87
C GLU A 255 -22.79 1.57 3.88
N ASN A 256 -21.80 0.71 4.10
CA ASN A 256 -21.86 -0.34 5.11
C ASN A 256 -22.07 0.23 6.52
N ILE A 257 -21.56 1.45 6.79
CA ILE A 257 -21.77 2.11 8.09
C ILE A 257 -23.27 2.46 8.27
N HIS A 258 -23.91 2.97 7.23
CA HIS A 258 -25.35 3.29 7.27
C HIS A 258 -26.20 2.01 7.35
N ARG A 259 -25.79 0.96 6.62
CA ARG A 259 -26.44 -0.35 6.67
C ARG A 259 -26.33 -0.99 8.04
N PHE A 260 -25.19 -0.84 8.73
CA PHE A 260 -24.99 -1.39 10.07
C PHE A 260 -26.06 -0.91 11.06
N ALA A 261 -26.38 0.38 11.03
CA ALA A 261 -27.40 0.93 11.91
C ALA A 261 -28.78 0.30 11.69
N LYS A 262 -29.09 -0.13 10.47
CA LYS A 262 -30.36 -0.80 10.11
C LYS A 262 -30.32 -2.29 10.39
N ASP A 263 -29.27 -2.97 9.95
CA ASP A 263 -29.18 -4.44 9.96
C ASP A 263 -28.95 -5.00 11.38
N PHE A 264 -28.32 -4.21 12.25
CA PHE A 264 -28.00 -4.59 13.64
C PHE A 264 -28.83 -3.85 14.70
N ALA A 265 -29.94 -3.21 14.30
CA ALA A 265 -30.83 -2.53 15.25
C ALA A 265 -31.36 -3.49 16.34
N PRO A 266 -31.51 -3.02 17.62
CA PRO A 266 -31.14 -1.68 18.10
C PRO A 266 -29.62 -1.51 18.31
N ILE A 267 -29.09 -0.35 17.95
CA ILE A 267 -27.67 -0.01 18.15
C ILE A 267 -27.53 1.15 19.14
N SER A 268 -26.35 1.24 19.78
CA SER A 268 -25.87 2.44 20.46
C SER A 268 -24.79 3.09 19.61
N THR A 269 -24.88 4.40 19.35
CA THR A 269 -23.86 5.13 18.61
C THR A 269 -23.06 6.01 19.58
N ILE A 270 -21.74 5.84 19.59
CA ILE A 270 -20.81 6.57 20.46
C ILE A 270 -19.82 7.33 19.57
N ARG A 271 -19.56 8.61 19.87
CA ARG A 271 -18.59 9.44 19.11
C ARG A 271 -17.33 9.67 19.93
N LEU A 272 -16.17 9.41 19.30
CA LEU A 272 -14.86 9.70 19.87
C LEU A 272 -14.22 10.86 19.09
N GLU A 273 -14.32 12.07 19.64
CA GLU A 273 -13.92 13.32 18.96
C GLU A 273 -12.63 13.90 19.55
N GLN A 274 -12.29 13.57 20.81
CA GLN A 274 -11.03 14.01 21.41
C GLN A 274 -9.85 13.32 20.76
N ASN A 275 -8.97 14.11 20.15
CA ASN A 275 -7.74 13.64 19.50
C ASN A 275 -6.56 13.77 20.47
N TYR A 276 -5.75 12.72 20.55
CA TYR A 276 -4.56 12.63 21.40
C TYR A 276 -3.25 12.70 20.61
N ARG A 277 -3.32 12.86 19.30
CA ARG A 277 -2.19 12.82 18.38
C ARG A 277 -1.69 14.22 18.02
N SER A 278 -2.55 15.05 17.47
CA SER A 278 -2.20 16.28 16.77
C SER A 278 -2.47 17.52 17.61
N THR A 279 -1.79 18.62 17.28
CA THR A 279 -2.05 19.96 17.84
C THR A 279 -3.34 20.57 17.26
N GLU A 280 -3.86 21.62 17.90
CA GLU A 280 -5.12 22.28 17.53
C GLU A 280 -5.10 22.82 16.09
N VAL A 281 -4.02 23.49 15.67
CA VAL A 281 -3.89 24.04 14.31
C VAL A 281 -4.03 22.96 13.25
N ILE A 282 -3.38 21.80 13.44
CA ILE A 282 -3.48 20.66 12.52
C ILE A 282 -4.92 20.13 12.45
N LEU A 283 -5.61 20.04 13.60
CA LEU A 283 -7.00 19.57 13.63
C LEU A 283 -7.98 20.58 13.02
N ARG A 284 -7.78 21.87 13.23
CA ARG A 284 -8.58 22.92 12.58
C ARG A 284 -8.46 22.83 11.06
N ALA A 285 -7.23 22.66 10.55
CA ALA A 285 -6.98 22.44 9.13
C ALA A 285 -7.68 21.17 8.62
N ALA A 286 -7.53 20.07 9.32
CA ALA A 286 -8.16 18.79 8.95
C ALA A 286 -9.70 18.87 8.94
N ASN A 287 -10.29 19.48 9.99
CA ASN A 287 -11.74 19.69 10.07
C ASN A 287 -12.25 20.60 8.94
N ALA A 288 -11.53 21.67 8.62
CA ALA A 288 -11.89 22.60 7.55
C ALA A 288 -11.89 21.90 6.18
N VAL A 289 -10.84 21.15 5.87
CA VAL A 289 -10.75 20.38 4.61
C VAL A 289 -11.92 19.41 4.51
N ILE A 290 -12.10 18.54 5.51
CA ILE A 290 -13.08 17.46 5.42
C ILE A 290 -14.54 17.94 5.49
N SER A 291 -14.79 19.12 6.05
CA SER A 291 -16.14 19.68 6.13
C SER A 291 -16.77 19.98 4.76
N ASN A 292 -15.96 20.05 3.71
CA ASN A 292 -16.42 20.24 2.32
C ASN A 292 -16.96 18.96 1.68
N ASN A 293 -16.85 17.80 2.35
CA ASN A 293 -17.50 16.58 1.87
C ASN A 293 -18.96 16.53 2.30
N PRO A 294 -19.91 16.22 1.39
CA PRO A 294 -21.29 15.91 1.76
C PRO A 294 -21.34 14.55 2.49
N ASP A 295 -22.48 14.18 3.04
CA ASP A 295 -22.83 12.87 3.58
C ASP A 295 -21.90 12.35 4.72
N ARG A 296 -21.29 13.23 5.50
CA ARG A 296 -20.54 12.88 6.69
C ARG A 296 -21.44 12.53 7.87
N LEU A 297 -20.96 11.60 8.73
CA LEU A 297 -21.67 11.24 9.97
C LEU A 297 -21.61 12.32 11.06
N GLY A 298 -20.92 13.42 10.81
CA GLY A 298 -20.85 14.60 11.65
C GLY A 298 -20.06 14.34 12.94
N LYS A 299 -18.76 14.63 12.88
CA LYS A 299 -17.86 14.70 14.04
C LYS A 299 -16.89 15.88 13.83
N GLU A 300 -16.40 16.44 14.90
CA GLU A 300 -15.40 17.51 14.91
C GLU A 300 -14.28 17.15 15.87
N LEU A 301 -13.05 17.10 15.37
CA LEU A 301 -11.89 16.75 16.18
C LEU A 301 -11.45 17.95 17.03
N TRP A 302 -11.17 17.71 18.29
CA TRP A 302 -10.59 18.67 19.21
C TRP A 302 -9.50 18.04 20.07
N THR A 303 -8.61 18.83 20.66
CA THR A 303 -7.48 18.35 21.46
C THR A 303 -7.17 19.24 22.65
N GLU A 304 -6.52 18.67 23.66
CA GLU A 304 -5.91 19.38 24.80
C GLU A 304 -4.39 19.56 24.64
N ARG A 305 -3.81 19.20 23.50
CA ARG A 305 -2.35 19.25 23.25
C ARG A 305 -1.81 20.67 23.01
N GLY A 306 -2.68 21.68 23.07
CA GLY A 306 -2.33 23.08 22.80
C GLY A 306 -2.41 23.42 21.31
N THR A 307 -2.19 24.72 21.02
CA THR A 307 -2.41 25.30 19.69
C THR A 307 -1.41 24.72 18.66
N GLY A 308 -0.13 24.56 19.03
CA GLY A 308 0.92 24.09 18.13
C GLY A 308 1.39 25.20 17.16
N ASP A 309 2.29 24.82 16.26
CA ASP A 309 2.83 25.69 15.22
C ASP A 309 1.89 25.79 14.02
N LEU A 310 2.00 26.88 13.25
CA LEU A 310 1.30 27.03 11.99
C LEU A 310 1.82 26.01 10.96
N ILE A 311 0.97 25.68 10.01
CA ILE A 311 1.31 24.81 8.90
C ILE A 311 2.21 25.57 7.94
N SER A 312 3.43 25.10 7.72
CA SER A 312 4.36 25.72 6.80
C SER A 312 3.98 25.39 5.35
N LEU A 313 3.73 26.42 4.53
CA LEU A 313 3.46 26.26 3.09
C LEU A 313 4.65 26.78 2.30
N TYR A 314 5.26 25.91 1.46
CA TYR A 314 6.38 26.26 0.61
C TYR A 314 6.04 26.11 -0.87
N ALA A 315 6.14 27.24 -1.60
CA ALA A 315 6.02 27.29 -3.06
C ALA A 315 7.41 27.06 -3.68
N ALA A 316 7.70 25.84 -4.14
CA ALA A 316 8.95 25.51 -4.82
C ALA A 316 8.93 25.98 -6.28
N PHE A 317 10.10 26.33 -6.84
CA PHE A 317 10.22 26.66 -8.26
C PHE A 317 9.95 25.44 -9.15
N ASN A 318 10.52 24.27 -8.75
CA ASN A 318 10.34 23.00 -9.44
C ASN A 318 10.44 21.83 -8.43
N GLU A 319 10.31 20.59 -8.93
CA GLU A 319 10.39 19.38 -8.09
C GLU A 319 11.76 19.17 -7.43
N GLN A 320 12.84 19.68 -8.01
CA GLN A 320 14.18 19.56 -7.41
C GLN A 320 14.35 20.52 -6.25
N ASP A 321 13.84 21.75 -6.40
CA ASP A 321 13.82 22.74 -5.34
C ASP A 321 12.93 22.28 -4.17
N GLU A 322 11.77 21.69 -4.48
CA GLU A 322 10.87 21.06 -3.48
C GLU A 322 11.62 20.01 -2.66
N ALA A 323 12.28 19.07 -3.32
CA ALA A 323 12.98 17.96 -2.66
C ALA A 323 14.18 18.46 -1.83
N ARG A 324 14.92 19.46 -2.32
CA ARG A 324 16.01 20.10 -1.58
C ARG A 324 15.50 20.82 -0.34
N PHE A 325 14.41 21.57 -0.45
CA PHE A 325 13.79 22.24 0.71
C PHE A 325 13.39 21.22 1.77
N VAL A 326 12.76 20.11 1.38
CA VAL A 326 12.37 19.04 2.31
C VAL A 326 13.59 18.44 2.99
N ALA A 327 14.66 18.12 2.25
CA ALA A 327 15.90 17.58 2.83
C ALA A 327 16.54 18.54 3.84
N ASN A 328 16.60 19.84 3.54
CA ASN A 328 17.12 20.87 4.45
C ASN A 328 16.26 20.99 5.72
N ARG A 329 14.93 20.93 5.60
CA ARG A 329 14.03 20.95 6.77
C ARG A 329 14.19 19.71 7.64
N ILE A 330 14.40 18.54 7.03
CA ILE A 330 14.71 17.30 7.78
C ILE A 330 15.98 17.50 8.61
N ASN A 331 17.08 17.96 8.01
CA ASN A 331 18.32 18.21 8.74
C ASN A 331 18.09 19.22 9.89
N ALA A 332 17.33 20.28 9.66
CA ALA A 332 16.99 21.24 10.72
C ALA A 332 16.19 20.62 11.87
N SER A 333 15.29 19.69 11.59
CA SER A 333 14.54 18.92 12.61
C SER A 333 15.48 17.98 13.40
N ILE A 334 16.44 17.35 12.73
CA ILE A 334 17.46 16.49 13.38
C ILE A 334 18.34 17.31 14.30
N ASP A 335 18.80 18.48 13.87
CA ASP A 335 19.59 19.42 14.68
C ASP A 335 18.84 19.89 15.94
N GLN A 336 17.50 19.90 15.89
CA GLN A 336 16.61 20.19 17.01
C GLN A 336 16.33 18.96 17.91
N GLY A 337 16.97 17.80 17.63
CA GLY A 337 16.89 16.60 18.45
C GLY A 337 15.79 15.61 18.04
N ARG A 338 15.18 15.75 16.86
CA ARG A 338 14.29 14.72 16.29
C ARG A 338 15.12 13.51 15.82
N ARG A 339 14.48 12.34 15.78
CA ARG A 339 15.05 11.18 15.11
C ARG A 339 14.55 11.14 13.68
N TYR A 340 15.28 10.52 12.77
CA TYR A 340 14.82 10.32 11.39
C TYR A 340 13.49 9.56 11.32
N SER A 341 13.29 8.58 12.18
CA SER A 341 12.04 7.80 12.28
C SER A 341 10.82 8.60 12.75
N ASP A 342 11.02 9.78 13.32
CA ASP A 342 9.96 10.69 13.73
C ASP A 342 9.38 11.52 12.55
N LEU A 343 10.04 11.45 11.36
CA LEU A 343 9.70 12.25 10.19
C LEU A 343 9.16 11.39 9.05
N ALA A 344 8.17 11.91 8.34
CA ALA A 344 7.64 11.25 7.14
C ALA A 344 7.44 12.22 5.97
N ILE A 345 7.72 11.73 4.76
CA ILE A 345 7.41 12.42 3.51
C ILE A 345 6.24 11.66 2.86
N LEU A 346 5.12 12.35 2.73
CA LEU A 346 3.88 11.81 2.16
C LEU A 346 3.64 12.39 0.78
N TYR A 347 3.39 11.52 -0.19
CA TYR A 347 3.10 11.91 -1.57
C TYR A 347 1.91 11.13 -2.11
N ARG A 348 1.29 11.64 -3.19
CA ARG A 348 0.11 11.01 -3.80
C ARG A 348 0.48 9.83 -4.69
N SER A 349 1.59 9.91 -5.41
CA SER A 349 2.03 8.90 -6.38
C SER A 349 3.48 8.49 -6.16
N ASN A 350 3.77 7.20 -6.30
CA ASN A 350 5.14 6.66 -6.22
C ASN A 350 6.09 7.28 -7.27
N ALA A 351 5.57 7.83 -8.37
CA ALA A 351 6.40 8.54 -9.35
C ALA A 351 7.12 9.78 -8.77
N GLN A 352 6.59 10.35 -7.66
CA GLN A 352 7.18 11.51 -6.99
C GLN A 352 8.41 11.12 -6.13
N SER A 353 8.54 9.84 -5.73
CA SER A 353 9.56 9.44 -4.75
C SER A 353 10.98 9.59 -5.26
N ARG A 354 11.24 9.38 -6.56
CA ARG A 354 12.61 9.36 -7.10
C ARG A 354 13.38 10.67 -6.86
N VAL A 355 12.77 11.81 -7.10
CA VAL A 355 13.42 13.12 -6.92
C VAL A 355 13.71 13.38 -5.43
N LEU A 356 12.80 12.95 -4.56
CA LEU A 356 12.98 13.00 -3.10
C LEU A 356 14.10 12.07 -2.64
N GLU A 357 14.14 10.84 -3.14
CA GLU A 357 15.20 9.86 -2.85
C GLU A 357 16.58 10.39 -3.26
N ASP A 358 16.69 10.95 -4.47
CA ASP A 358 17.93 11.56 -4.97
C ASP A 358 18.40 12.71 -4.06
N ALA A 359 17.48 13.56 -3.59
CA ALA A 359 17.80 14.67 -2.69
C ALA A 359 18.26 14.18 -1.32
N LEU A 360 17.59 13.16 -0.75
CA LEU A 360 17.95 12.58 0.54
C LEU A 360 19.31 11.87 0.48
N LEU A 361 19.58 11.14 -0.61
CA LEU A 361 20.89 10.50 -0.83
C LEU A 361 22.02 11.53 -0.90
N ARG A 362 21.82 12.62 -1.64
CA ARG A 362 22.82 13.72 -1.71
C ARG A 362 23.06 14.39 -0.36
N ALA A 363 22.02 14.50 0.46
CA ALA A 363 22.10 15.06 1.80
C ALA A 363 22.58 14.04 2.85
N ALA A 364 22.93 12.81 2.46
CA ALA A 364 23.28 11.68 3.33
C ALA A 364 22.23 11.40 4.43
N ILE A 365 20.94 11.64 4.13
CA ILE A 365 19.82 11.38 5.03
C ILE A 365 19.37 9.94 4.84
N PRO A 366 19.39 9.10 5.89
CA PRO A 366 18.86 7.74 5.80
C PRO A 366 17.35 7.77 5.61
N TYR A 367 16.86 7.03 4.63
CA TYR A 367 15.41 6.95 4.34
C TYR A 367 14.96 5.54 4.05
N ARG A 368 13.66 5.35 4.11
CA ARG A 368 12.99 4.09 3.82
C ARG A 368 11.71 4.35 3.04
N ILE A 369 11.47 3.57 1.96
CA ILE A 369 10.23 3.62 1.21
C ILE A 369 9.24 2.65 1.83
N TYR A 370 8.14 3.18 2.35
CA TYR A 370 7.03 2.40 2.89
C TYR A 370 5.99 2.17 1.77
N GLY A 371 5.69 0.90 1.44
CA GLY A 371 4.75 0.57 0.36
C GLY A 371 5.31 0.77 -1.05
N GLY A 372 6.63 0.86 -1.23
CA GLY A 372 7.33 0.61 -2.49
C GLY A 372 7.10 -0.82 -2.95
N GLN A 373 7.84 -1.34 -3.96
CA GLN A 373 7.71 -2.76 -4.28
C GLN A 373 7.87 -3.56 -2.98
N ARG A 374 6.80 -4.21 -2.61
CA ARG A 374 6.67 -4.98 -1.37
C ARG A 374 7.81 -5.97 -1.30
N PHE A 375 8.40 -6.16 -0.15
CA PHE A 375 9.56 -7.04 -0.02
C PHE A 375 9.34 -8.38 -0.71
N TYR A 376 8.21 -9.02 -0.45
CA TYR A 376 7.85 -10.31 -1.07
C TYR A 376 7.43 -10.21 -2.54
N GLU A 377 7.24 -9.02 -3.09
CA GLU A 377 6.96 -8.77 -4.52
C GLU A 377 8.21 -8.46 -5.35
N ARG A 378 9.35 -8.20 -4.73
CA ARG A 378 10.62 -7.96 -5.43
C ARG A 378 10.99 -9.17 -6.25
N LEU A 379 11.49 -8.92 -7.47
CA LEU A 379 11.77 -9.96 -8.46
C LEU A 379 12.61 -11.12 -7.90
N GLU A 380 13.72 -10.79 -7.23
CA GLU A 380 14.65 -11.74 -6.62
C GLU A 380 14.02 -12.55 -5.49
N ILE A 381 13.22 -11.89 -4.64
CA ILE A 381 12.50 -12.54 -3.54
C ILE A 381 11.43 -13.48 -4.08
N LYS A 382 10.65 -13.00 -5.04
CA LYS A 382 9.61 -13.80 -5.69
C LYS A 382 10.19 -15.04 -6.33
N ASN A 383 11.36 -14.95 -6.97
CA ASN A 383 12.04 -16.09 -7.54
C ASN A 383 12.45 -17.10 -6.44
N ALA A 384 13.00 -16.64 -5.33
CA ALA A 384 13.35 -17.53 -4.22
C ALA A 384 12.11 -18.22 -3.59
N LEU A 385 11.03 -17.45 -3.38
CA LEU A 385 9.74 -18.02 -2.89
C LEU A 385 9.15 -19.04 -3.83
N MET A 386 9.25 -18.85 -5.16
CA MET A 386 8.75 -19.84 -6.12
C MET A 386 9.56 -21.15 -6.08
N TYR A 387 10.86 -21.12 -5.82
CA TYR A 387 11.62 -22.33 -5.54
C TYR A 387 11.11 -23.05 -4.29
N LEU A 388 10.90 -22.32 -3.19
CA LEU A 388 10.34 -22.87 -1.96
C LEU A 388 8.92 -23.45 -2.17
N ARG A 389 8.07 -22.76 -2.95
CA ARG A 389 6.74 -23.25 -3.32
C ARG A 389 6.83 -24.56 -4.12
N LEU A 390 7.77 -24.65 -5.06
CA LEU A 390 7.95 -25.83 -5.88
C LEU A 390 8.49 -27.02 -5.05
N ILE A 391 9.30 -26.77 -4.02
CA ILE A 391 9.70 -27.78 -3.04
C ILE A 391 8.49 -28.26 -2.24
N GLN A 392 7.64 -27.36 -1.77
CA GLN A 392 6.43 -27.68 -1.00
C GLN A 392 5.36 -28.39 -1.84
N ASN A 393 5.21 -28.00 -3.11
CA ASN A 393 4.17 -28.53 -4.00
C ASN A 393 4.66 -28.62 -5.45
N ARG A 394 4.84 -29.87 -5.95
CA ARG A 394 5.26 -30.12 -7.34
C ARG A 394 4.19 -29.83 -8.38
N PHE A 395 2.92 -29.70 -7.98
CA PHE A 395 1.81 -29.38 -8.86
C PHE A 395 1.63 -27.87 -9.09
N ASP A 396 2.49 -27.02 -8.49
CA ASP A 396 2.49 -25.59 -8.73
C ASP A 396 3.15 -25.23 -10.06
N ASP A 397 2.37 -25.32 -11.13
CA ASP A 397 2.81 -25.00 -12.49
C ASP A 397 3.29 -23.54 -12.62
N THR A 398 2.72 -22.63 -11.83
CA THR A 398 3.13 -21.21 -11.83
C THR A 398 4.54 -21.05 -11.25
N ALA A 399 4.82 -21.74 -10.15
CA ALA A 399 6.15 -21.77 -9.57
C ALA A 399 7.15 -22.44 -10.51
N PHE A 400 6.79 -23.59 -11.11
CA PHE A 400 7.61 -24.30 -12.08
C PHE A 400 8.02 -23.41 -13.24
N GLU A 401 7.07 -22.82 -13.95
CA GLU A 401 7.34 -21.96 -15.11
C GLU A 401 8.23 -20.75 -14.76
N ARG A 402 8.04 -20.20 -13.57
CA ARG A 402 8.81 -19.04 -13.14
C ARG A 402 10.28 -19.36 -12.93
N VAL A 403 10.59 -20.51 -12.33
CA VAL A 403 11.96 -20.79 -11.87
C VAL A 403 12.75 -21.74 -12.79
N ILE A 404 12.11 -22.42 -13.72
CA ILE A 404 12.77 -23.43 -14.57
C ILE A 404 13.99 -22.85 -15.32
N ASN A 405 13.93 -21.58 -15.74
CA ASN A 405 15.01 -20.88 -16.44
C ASN A 405 15.48 -19.62 -15.72
N VAL A 406 15.32 -19.51 -14.40
CA VAL A 406 15.83 -18.42 -13.57
C VAL A 406 16.64 -18.99 -12.40
N PRO A 407 17.97 -18.79 -12.36
CA PRO A 407 18.85 -18.18 -13.39
C PRO A 407 18.82 -18.90 -14.74
N PRO A 408 19.32 -18.25 -15.83
CA PRO A 408 19.28 -18.85 -17.18
C PRO A 408 19.99 -20.22 -17.23
N ARG A 409 19.24 -21.28 -17.63
CA ARG A 409 19.73 -22.67 -17.75
C ARG A 409 19.74 -23.19 -19.18
N GLY A 410 19.48 -22.29 -20.14
CA GLY A 410 19.37 -22.70 -21.55
C GLY A 410 18.04 -23.38 -21.91
N ILE A 411 17.03 -23.27 -21.03
CA ILE A 411 15.66 -23.73 -21.28
C ILE A 411 14.88 -22.57 -21.87
N GLY A 412 14.72 -22.58 -23.19
CA GLY A 412 14.02 -21.52 -23.91
C GLY A 412 12.51 -21.73 -23.94
N GLU A 413 11.77 -20.70 -24.38
CA GLU A 413 10.29 -20.70 -24.46
C GLU A 413 9.76 -21.90 -25.26
N LYS A 414 10.40 -22.27 -26.37
CA LYS A 414 10.01 -23.45 -27.17
C LYS A 414 10.03 -24.74 -26.35
N THR A 415 10.99 -24.92 -25.44
CA THR A 415 11.06 -26.09 -24.60
C THR A 415 9.93 -26.08 -23.56
N ILE A 416 9.64 -24.90 -23.00
CA ILE A 416 8.54 -24.70 -22.07
C ILE A 416 7.20 -24.96 -22.76
N ASP A 417 7.02 -24.49 -24.00
CA ASP A 417 5.81 -24.74 -24.79
C ASP A 417 5.60 -26.25 -25.08
N HIS A 418 6.68 -26.99 -25.33
CA HIS A 418 6.59 -28.47 -25.48
C HIS A 418 6.14 -29.10 -24.17
N ILE A 419 6.67 -28.70 -23.03
CA ILE A 419 6.25 -29.20 -21.72
C ILE A 419 4.76 -28.84 -21.45
N ARG A 420 4.32 -27.64 -21.79
CA ARG A 420 2.91 -27.22 -21.69
C ARG A 420 1.99 -28.05 -22.57
N THR A 421 2.44 -28.36 -23.77
CA THR A 421 1.66 -29.18 -24.73
C THR A 421 1.50 -30.60 -24.22
N ASP A 422 2.61 -31.23 -23.82
CA ASP A 422 2.58 -32.58 -23.24
C ASP A 422 1.71 -32.65 -21.98
N ALA A 423 1.82 -31.69 -21.08
CA ALA A 423 1.01 -31.58 -19.88
C ALA A 423 -0.49 -31.54 -20.20
N ARG A 424 -0.86 -30.73 -21.22
CA ARG A 424 -2.24 -30.58 -21.68
C ARG A 424 -2.77 -31.88 -22.33
N ASP A 425 -1.98 -32.49 -23.20
CA ASP A 425 -2.38 -33.66 -23.94
C ASP A 425 -2.59 -34.87 -23.01
N GLU A 426 -1.79 -34.96 -21.96
CA GLU A 426 -1.84 -36.03 -20.96
C GLU A 426 -2.67 -35.69 -19.71
N GLY A 427 -3.21 -34.49 -19.61
CA GLY A 427 -4.00 -34.02 -18.46
C GLY A 427 -3.22 -34.00 -17.14
N SER A 428 -1.92 -33.72 -17.18
CA SER A 428 -0.99 -33.74 -16.04
C SER A 428 -0.40 -32.35 -15.75
N GLY A 429 0.28 -32.19 -14.60
CA GLY A 429 1.03 -30.98 -14.27
C GLY A 429 2.32 -30.84 -15.08
N LEU A 430 2.89 -29.61 -15.11
CA LEU A 430 4.13 -29.31 -15.85
C LEU A 430 5.34 -30.09 -15.31
N TRP A 431 5.39 -30.36 -14.01
CA TRP A 431 6.45 -31.17 -13.39
C TRP A 431 6.46 -32.58 -13.93
N GLU A 432 5.30 -33.24 -14.01
CA GLU A 432 5.16 -34.60 -14.53
C GLU A 432 5.46 -34.65 -16.02
N ALA A 433 4.97 -33.67 -16.80
CA ALA A 433 5.27 -33.55 -18.22
C ALA A 433 6.78 -33.36 -18.47
N ALA A 434 7.43 -32.46 -17.68
CA ALA A 434 8.86 -32.28 -17.76
C ALA A 434 9.63 -33.57 -17.50
N ASN A 435 9.24 -34.36 -16.46
CA ASN A 435 9.86 -35.65 -16.16
C ASN A 435 9.71 -36.63 -17.34
N ARG A 436 8.51 -36.77 -17.91
CA ARG A 436 8.27 -37.64 -19.08
C ARG A 436 9.16 -37.27 -20.26
N LEU A 437 9.23 -35.96 -20.57
CA LEU A 437 10.00 -35.45 -21.70
C LEU A 437 11.53 -35.55 -21.54
N THR A 438 12.05 -35.82 -20.35
CA THR A 438 13.49 -36.13 -20.19
C THR A 438 13.85 -37.49 -20.79
N THR A 439 12.92 -38.45 -20.82
CA THR A 439 13.12 -39.81 -21.33
C THR A 439 12.46 -40.03 -22.69
N ALA A 440 11.32 -39.38 -22.97
CA ALA A 440 10.58 -39.53 -24.23
C ALA A 440 11.24 -38.73 -25.38
N ASP A 441 10.83 -39.04 -26.62
CA ASP A 441 11.21 -38.28 -27.80
C ASP A 441 10.35 -36.99 -27.88
N GLY A 442 10.94 -35.86 -28.29
CA GLY A 442 10.23 -34.57 -28.42
C GLY A 442 11.11 -33.35 -28.11
N LEU A 443 12.11 -33.51 -27.25
CA LEU A 443 13.09 -32.45 -26.94
C LEU A 443 14.47 -32.80 -27.53
N SER A 444 15.23 -31.75 -27.89
CA SER A 444 16.65 -31.90 -28.26
C SER A 444 17.47 -32.43 -27.07
N SER A 445 18.55 -33.19 -27.32
CA SER A 445 19.42 -33.72 -26.26
C SER A 445 19.90 -32.66 -25.28
N ARG A 446 20.19 -31.45 -25.75
CA ARG A 446 20.57 -30.31 -24.91
C ARG A 446 19.40 -29.84 -24.00
N ALA A 447 18.19 -29.76 -24.55
CA ALA A 447 17.00 -29.40 -23.78
C ALA A 447 16.65 -30.45 -22.75
N LYS A 448 16.71 -31.75 -23.11
CA LYS A 448 16.52 -32.87 -22.17
C LYS A 448 17.48 -32.81 -21.00
N SER A 449 18.78 -32.61 -21.27
CA SER A 449 19.80 -32.51 -20.23
C SER A 449 19.55 -31.29 -19.31
N ALA A 450 19.16 -30.12 -19.87
CA ALA A 450 18.88 -28.95 -19.11
C ALA A 450 17.64 -29.10 -18.18
N VAL A 451 16.57 -29.70 -18.71
CA VAL A 451 15.35 -29.99 -17.93
C VAL A 451 15.64 -31.04 -16.85
N ALA A 452 16.36 -32.15 -17.18
CA ALA A 452 16.74 -33.16 -16.21
C ALA A 452 17.60 -32.56 -15.07
N SER A 453 18.57 -31.69 -15.41
CA SER A 453 19.39 -31.00 -14.42
C SER A 453 18.57 -30.11 -13.50
N PHE A 454 17.54 -29.44 -14.03
CA PHE A 454 16.63 -28.62 -13.21
C PHE A 454 15.79 -29.51 -12.27
N ILE A 455 15.25 -30.63 -12.76
CA ILE A 455 14.50 -31.57 -11.93
C ILE A 455 15.36 -32.09 -10.78
N THR A 456 16.58 -32.58 -11.11
CA THR A 456 17.55 -33.07 -10.11
C THR A 456 17.91 -31.99 -9.09
N LEU A 457 18.03 -30.72 -9.52
CA LEU A 457 18.27 -29.60 -8.64
C LEU A 457 17.17 -29.45 -7.57
N ILE A 458 15.91 -29.47 -7.98
CA ILE A 458 14.77 -29.35 -7.07
C ILE A 458 14.65 -30.56 -6.15
N GLU A 459 14.84 -31.79 -6.68
CA GLU A 459 14.81 -33.03 -5.88
C GLU A 459 15.94 -33.04 -4.83
N THR A 460 17.13 -32.55 -5.18
CA THR A 460 18.26 -32.43 -4.24
C THR A 460 17.97 -31.45 -3.13
N MET A 461 17.33 -30.32 -3.44
CA MET A 461 16.91 -29.33 -2.43
C MET A 461 15.85 -29.92 -1.49
N ASP A 462 14.88 -30.64 -2.03
CA ASP A 462 13.81 -31.27 -1.27
C ASP A 462 14.34 -32.34 -0.30
N GLN A 463 15.24 -33.21 -0.77
CA GLN A 463 15.87 -34.21 0.07
C GLN A 463 16.64 -33.59 1.24
N LYS A 464 17.33 -32.48 1.01
CA LYS A 464 18.07 -31.78 2.05
C LYS A 464 17.16 -30.95 2.99
N ALA A 465 15.96 -30.58 2.53
CA ALA A 465 15.00 -29.78 3.29
C ALA A 465 14.49 -30.50 4.56
N LEU A 466 14.52 -31.85 4.57
CA LEU A 466 13.98 -32.65 5.68
C LEU A 466 14.68 -32.42 7.02
N ASP A 467 15.96 -32.03 7.01
CA ASP A 467 16.80 -31.87 8.21
C ASP A 467 17.11 -30.39 8.55
N LEU A 468 16.53 -29.43 7.78
CA LEU A 468 16.86 -28.00 7.89
C LEU A 468 15.72 -27.21 8.50
N ASP A 469 16.05 -26.18 9.28
CA ASP A 469 15.09 -25.17 9.65
C ASP A 469 14.73 -24.28 8.44
N LEU A 470 13.67 -23.47 8.58
CA LEU A 470 13.17 -22.63 7.49
C LEU A 470 14.23 -21.64 6.97
N SER A 471 15.06 -21.08 7.85
CA SER A 471 16.11 -20.13 7.46
C SER A 471 17.27 -20.81 6.74
N GLU A 472 17.63 -22.01 7.18
CA GLU A 472 18.65 -22.86 6.54
C GLU A 472 18.16 -23.35 5.18
N LEU A 473 16.89 -23.74 5.06
CA LEU A 473 16.26 -24.10 3.80
C LEU A 473 16.25 -22.94 2.81
N ALA A 474 15.86 -21.74 3.24
CA ALA A 474 15.89 -20.56 2.39
C ALA A 474 17.33 -20.26 1.91
N ARG A 475 18.32 -20.35 2.78
CA ARG A 475 19.74 -20.19 2.43
C ARG A 475 20.18 -21.26 1.42
N LEU A 476 19.88 -22.53 1.67
CA LEU A 476 20.17 -23.64 0.75
C LEU A 476 19.59 -23.37 -0.64
N VAL A 477 18.33 -22.97 -0.71
CA VAL A 477 17.64 -22.68 -1.97
C VAL A 477 18.31 -21.53 -2.72
N ILE A 478 18.59 -20.41 -2.06
CA ILE A 478 19.21 -19.23 -2.66
C ILE A 478 20.60 -19.56 -3.23
N ASP A 479 21.42 -20.30 -2.47
CA ASP A 479 22.79 -20.64 -2.86
C ASP A 479 22.79 -21.73 -3.96
N THR A 480 22.01 -22.80 -3.79
CA THR A 480 22.00 -23.93 -4.72
C THR A 480 21.33 -23.57 -6.04
N ALA A 481 20.27 -22.72 -6.02
CA ALA A 481 19.68 -22.19 -7.25
C ALA A 481 20.60 -21.23 -8.01
N GLY A 482 21.65 -20.70 -7.35
CA GLY A 482 22.61 -19.77 -7.92
C GLY A 482 22.08 -18.32 -8.02
N LEU A 483 21.10 -17.92 -7.20
CA LEU A 483 20.48 -16.60 -7.26
C LEU A 483 21.46 -15.50 -6.88
N ILE A 484 22.32 -15.71 -5.87
CA ILE A 484 23.35 -14.74 -5.48
C ILE A 484 24.36 -14.52 -6.62
N ALA A 485 24.85 -15.60 -7.24
CA ALA A 485 25.79 -15.48 -8.35
C ALA A 485 25.15 -14.80 -9.57
N HIS A 486 23.88 -15.08 -9.83
CA HIS A 486 23.12 -14.44 -10.91
C HIS A 486 23.03 -12.92 -10.74
N HIS A 487 22.61 -12.46 -9.58
CA HIS A 487 22.49 -11.02 -9.31
C HIS A 487 23.84 -10.33 -9.08
N GLY A 488 24.85 -11.04 -8.58
CA GLY A 488 26.23 -10.55 -8.48
C GLY A 488 26.90 -10.25 -9.83
N SER A 489 26.37 -10.84 -10.93
CA SER A 489 26.83 -10.51 -12.30
C SER A 489 26.20 -9.24 -12.86
N GLU A 490 25.18 -8.66 -12.23
CA GLU A 490 24.55 -7.40 -12.65
C GLU A 490 25.48 -6.22 -12.34
N LYS A 491 25.60 -5.28 -13.28
CA LYS A 491 26.47 -4.10 -13.11
C LYS A 491 25.87 -3.08 -12.14
N GLY A 492 26.73 -2.54 -11.23
CA GLY A 492 26.40 -1.44 -10.32
C GLY A 492 25.69 -1.87 -9.04
N GLU A 493 25.18 -0.89 -8.30
CA GLU A 493 24.53 -1.08 -6.99
C GLU A 493 23.26 -1.95 -7.03
N ARG A 494 22.65 -2.08 -8.21
CA ARG A 494 21.40 -2.85 -8.37
C ARG A 494 21.58 -4.33 -8.05
N GLY A 495 22.69 -4.93 -8.48
CA GLY A 495 23.01 -6.33 -8.15
C GLY A 495 23.22 -6.54 -6.66
N GLN A 496 23.95 -5.62 -6.01
CA GLN A 496 24.20 -5.69 -4.56
C GLN A 496 22.88 -5.54 -3.78
N THR A 497 22.03 -4.58 -4.13
CA THR A 497 20.72 -4.40 -3.51
C THR A 497 19.87 -5.68 -3.58
N ARG A 498 19.91 -6.43 -4.68
CA ARG A 498 19.19 -7.69 -4.82
C ARG A 498 19.77 -8.80 -3.95
N ILE A 499 21.10 -8.86 -3.83
CA ILE A 499 21.78 -9.79 -2.92
C ILE A 499 21.40 -9.49 -1.47
N ASP A 500 21.39 -8.22 -1.08
CA ASP A 500 20.99 -7.79 0.25
C ASP A 500 19.53 -8.17 0.54
N ASN A 501 18.64 -8.03 -0.43
CA ASN A 501 17.25 -8.49 -0.33
C ASN A 501 17.14 -10.01 -0.14
N LEU A 502 17.94 -10.81 -0.86
CA LEU A 502 17.97 -12.26 -0.66
C LEU A 502 18.48 -12.67 0.73
N ASN A 503 19.47 -11.95 1.26
CA ASN A 503 19.94 -12.14 2.63
C ASN A 503 18.85 -11.76 3.66
N GLU A 504 18.11 -10.70 3.38
CA GLU A 504 16.97 -10.29 4.22
C GLU A 504 15.85 -11.33 4.23
N LEU A 505 15.61 -12.04 3.11
CA LEU A 505 14.66 -13.16 3.08
C LEU A 505 15.05 -14.26 4.07
N VAL A 506 16.34 -14.58 4.18
CA VAL A 506 16.82 -15.56 5.18
C VAL A 506 16.58 -15.06 6.60
N SER A 507 16.78 -13.77 6.84
CA SER A 507 16.48 -13.15 8.14
C SER A 507 14.98 -13.20 8.45
N ALA A 508 14.13 -12.92 7.48
CA ALA A 508 12.67 -13.03 7.60
C ALA A 508 12.23 -14.47 7.94
N CYS A 509 12.81 -15.47 7.26
CA CYS A 509 12.58 -16.90 7.56
C CYS A 509 13.00 -17.26 8.99
N ARG A 510 14.09 -16.70 9.50
CA ARG A 510 14.56 -16.94 10.87
C ARG A 510 13.68 -16.31 11.92
N ALA A 511 13.10 -15.14 11.63
CA ALA A 511 12.19 -14.42 12.53
C ALA A 511 10.74 -14.92 12.46
N PHE A 512 10.46 -15.87 11.57
CA PHE A 512 9.11 -16.42 11.42
C PHE A 512 8.76 -17.34 12.58
N GLU A 513 7.64 -17.07 13.24
CA GLU A 513 7.06 -17.90 14.28
C GLU A 513 5.82 -18.62 13.72
N PRO A 514 5.84 -19.97 13.63
CA PRO A 514 4.68 -20.72 13.13
C PRO A 514 3.49 -20.55 14.07
N GLU A 515 2.30 -20.45 13.52
CA GLU A 515 1.05 -20.33 14.28
C GLU A 515 0.41 -21.67 14.65
N ASP A 516 0.84 -22.75 14.00
CA ASP A 516 0.28 -24.09 14.15
C ASP A 516 1.43 -25.12 14.17
N ASP A 517 1.53 -25.88 15.25
CA ASP A 517 2.56 -26.92 15.44
C ASP A 517 2.32 -28.16 14.58
N GLU A 518 1.10 -28.38 14.06
CA GLU A 518 0.75 -29.55 13.24
C GLU A 518 0.96 -29.31 11.72
N ALA A 519 0.99 -28.05 11.28
CA ALA A 519 1.15 -27.71 9.87
C ALA A 519 2.62 -27.47 9.48
N SER A 520 2.99 -27.78 8.24
CA SER A 520 4.33 -27.50 7.72
C SER A 520 4.72 -26.03 7.91
N VAL A 521 5.84 -25.78 8.59
CA VAL A 521 6.39 -24.45 8.82
C VAL A 521 6.60 -23.70 7.51
N LEU A 522 7.11 -24.39 6.47
CA LEU A 522 7.29 -23.83 5.14
C LEU A 522 5.96 -23.40 4.52
N LEU A 523 4.91 -24.21 4.64
CA LEU A 523 3.58 -23.88 4.11
C LEU A 523 2.98 -22.65 4.82
N GLN A 524 3.12 -22.58 6.13
CA GLN A 524 2.68 -21.41 6.92
C GLN A 524 3.42 -20.15 6.51
N PHE A 525 4.75 -20.23 6.38
CA PHE A 525 5.56 -19.09 5.92
C PHE A 525 5.17 -18.62 4.52
N LEU A 526 5.01 -19.55 3.56
CA LEU A 526 4.60 -19.22 2.19
C LEU A 526 3.21 -18.55 2.15
N SER A 527 2.28 -19.04 2.98
CA SER A 527 0.95 -18.43 3.14
C SER A 527 1.05 -17.04 3.75
N GLN A 528 1.83 -16.89 4.81
CA GLN A 528 2.10 -15.61 5.47
C GLN A 528 2.76 -14.63 4.49
N ALA A 529 3.82 -15.03 3.78
CA ALA A 529 4.50 -14.19 2.79
C ALA A 529 3.55 -13.74 1.67
N SER A 530 2.59 -14.58 1.28
CA SER A 530 1.55 -14.20 0.30
C SER A 530 0.54 -13.21 0.88
N LEU A 531 0.19 -13.34 2.18
CA LEU A 531 -0.71 -12.41 2.87
C LEU A 531 -0.01 -11.08 3.20
N ASP A 532 1.27 -11.15 3.60
CA ASP A 532 2.09 -9.98 3.98
C ASP A 532 2.67 -9.25 2.77
N ALA A 533 2.55 -9.81 1.58
CA ALA A 533 2.90 -9.12 0.31
C ALA A 533 2.27 -7.71 0.22
N GLY A 534 1.63 -7.22 1.26
CA GLY A 534 1.01 -5.92 1.43
C GLY A 534 1.58 -5.03 2.52
N ASP A 535 2.19 -5.55 3.58
CA ASP A 535 2.26 -4.81 4.82
C ASP A 535 3.64 -4.64 5.46
N THR A 536 4.69 -5.35 5.02
CA THR A 536 5.95 -5.32 5.77
C THR A 536 7.09 -4.66 5.02
N GLN A 537 7.77 -3.82 5.74
CA GLN A 537 9.07 -3.28 5.38
C GLN A 537 10.11 -3.54 6.43
N ALA A 538 11.34 -3.57 5.92
CA ALA A 538 12.64 -3.42 6.52
C ALA A 538 12.70 -3.13 8.02
N ASP A 539 13.70 -3.71 8.65
CA ASP A 539 14.11 -3.61 10.05
C ASP A 539 13.38 -2.49 10.84
N PRO A 540 12.46 -2.85 11.75
CA PRO A 540 11.73 -1.88 12.55
C PRO A 540 12.64 -0.94 13.35
N ASP A 541 13.91 -1.31 13.54
CA ASP A 541 14.85 -0.64 14.44
C ASP A 541 15.79 0.36 13.74
N ALA A 542 15.80 0.46 12.40
CA ALA A 542 16.65 1.44 11.73
C ALA A 542 16.03 2.84 11.80
N ASP A 543 16.81 3.80 12.33
CA ASP A 543 16.42 5.22 12.37
C ASP A 543 16.54 5.84 10.97
N ALA A 544 15.40 6.01 10.28
CA ALA A 544 15.32 6.50 8.90
C ALA A 544 14.03 7.26 8.64
N VAL A 545 14.08 8.28 7.78
CA VAL A 545 12.90 9.03 7.31
C VAL A 545 11.97 8.11 6.53
N GLN A 546 10.67 8.20 6.80
CA GLN A 546 9.69 7.34 6.16
C GLN A 546 9.12 8.03 4.91
N LEU A 547 9.34 7.42 3.73
CA LEU A 547 8.76 7.87 2.47
C LEU A 547 7.59 6.96 2.10
N MET A 548 6.41 7.53 1.88
CA MET A 548 5.24 6.71 1.53
C MET A 548 4.17 7.48 0.79
N THR A 549 3.28 6.73 0.14
CA THR A 549 2.06 7.33 -0.40
C THR A 549 1.09 7.69 0.74
N LEU A 550 0.24 8.68 0.49
CA LEU A 550 -0.83 9.06 1.41
C LEU A 550 -1.71 7.87 1.84
N HIS A 551 -1.99 6.93 0.93
CA HIS A 551 -2.73 5.71 1.24
C HIS A 551 -2.01 4.80 2.24
N SER A 552 -0.69 4.66 2.07
CA SER A 552 0.14 3.84 2.97
C SER A 552 0.34 4.47 4.35
N ALA A 553 0.12 5.78 4.47
CA ALA A 553 0.23 6.51 5.73
C ALA A 553 -0.98 6.30 6.66
N LYS A 554 -2.08 5.69 6.17
CA LYS A 554 -3.24 5.39 7.00
C LYS A 554 -2.85 4.46 8.17
N GLY A 555 -3.28 4.82 9.38
CA GLY A 555 -2.94 4.09 10.61
C GLY A 555 -1.59 4.48 11.24
N LEU A 556 -0.73 5.22 10.54
CA LEU A 556 0.56 5.69 11.06
C LEU A 556 0.46 7.09 11.65
N GLU A 557 1.53 7.54 12.33
CA GLU A 557 1.66 8.87 12.92
C GLU A 557 3.12 9.27 13.08
N PHE A 558 3.44 10.55 12.86
CA PHE A 558 4.80 11.07 12.86
C PHE A 558 4.83 12.43 13.54
N GLN A 559 5.96 12.76 14.18
CA GLN A 559 6.12 14.07 14.80
C GLN A 559 6.05 15.19 13.76
N ASP A 560 6.80 15.03 12.66
CA ASP A 560 6.87 15.99 11.59
C ASP A 560 6.49 15.32 10.26
N VAL A 561 5.57 15.92 9.53
CA VAL A 561 5.07 15.39 8.25
C VAL A 561 5.31 16.43 7.15
N PHE A 562 5.89 15.95 6.04
CA PHE A 562 6.03 16.70 4.80
C PHE A 562 5.01 16.16 3.79
N LEU A 563 4.00 16.96 3.46
CA LEU A 563 3.02 16.65 2.42
C LEU A 563 3.47 17.33 1.12
N VAL A 564 4.04 16.55 0.20
CA VAL A 564 4.69 17.08 -1.00
C VAL A 564 3.84 16.95 -2.25
N GLY A 565 4.02 17.86 -3.21
CA GLY A 565 3.28 17.87 -4.47
C GLY A 565 1.79 18.16 -4.29
N ALA A 566 1.45 19.09 -3.42
CA ALA A 566 0.07 19.54 -3.20
C ALA A 566 -0.42 20.43 -4.35
N GLU A 567 -0.57 19.83 -5.55
CA GLU A 567 -0.88 20.50 -6.82
C GLU A 567 -2.15 19.93 -7.44
N GLU A 568 -2.96 20.80 -8.08
CA GLU A 568 -4.08 20.35 -8.91
C GLU A 568 -3.60 19.35 -10.00
N GLU A 569 -4.42 18.37 -10.32
CA GLU A 569 -4.16 17.25 -11.24
C GLU A 569 -3.14 16.21 -10.71
N LEU A 570 -2.33 16.54 -9.70
CA LEU A 570 -1.45 15.62 -8.99
C LEU A 570 -2.08 15.19 -7.65
N PHE A 571 -2.59 16.15 -6.89
CA PHE A 571 -3.35 15.93 -5.64
C PHE A 571 -4.35 17.08 -5.43
N PRO A 572 -5.65 16.91 -5.78
CA PRO A 572 -6.33 15.67 -6.20
C PRO A 572 -5.81 15.11 -7.53
N HIS A 573 -5.77 13.77 -7.62
CA HIS A 573 -5.28 13.10 -8.82
C HIS A 573 -6.31 13.21 -9.95
N ARG A 574 -5.86 13.57 -11.17
CA ARG A 574 -6.74 13.82 -12.32
C ARG A 574 -7.73 12.68 -12.59
N MET A 575 -7.25 11.43 -12.59
CA MET A 575 -8.12 10.28 -12.87
C MET A 575 -9.21 10.06 -11.80
N SER A 576 -8.95 10.46 -10.56
CA SER A 576 -9.94 10.36 -9.48
C SER A 576 -11.05 11.40 -9.66
N MET A 577 -10.74 12.59 -10.19
CA MET A 577 -11.73 13.65 -10.42
C MET A 577 -12.78 13.29 -11.48
N ASP A 578 -12.44 12.40 -12.41
CA ASP A 578 -13.36 11.95 -13.48
C ASP A 578 -14.36 10.88 -12.99
N SER A 579 -14.19 10.35 -11.78
CA SER A 579 -15.07 9.32 -11.20
C SER A 579 -16.07 9.90 -10.20
N ALA A 580 -17.26 9.33 -10.16
CA ALA A 580 -18.27 9.73 -9.17
C ALA A 580 -17.76 9.48 -7.74
N GLY A 581 -17.79 10.50 -6.88
CA GLY A 581 -17.29 10.43 -5.50
C GLY A 581 -15.74 10.45 -5.37
N GLY A 582 -15.02 10.57 -6.50
CA GLY A 582 -13.56 10.53 -6.48
C GLY A 582 -12.92 11.76 -5.84
N LEU A 583 -13.51 12.93 -6.01
CA LEU A 583 -13.03 14.15 -5.34
C LEU A 583 -13.20 14.06 -3.82
N GLU A 584 -14.32 13.50 -3.38
CA GLU A 584 -14.60 13.25 -1.96
C GLU A 584 -13.62 12.25 -1.35
N GLU A 585 -13.23 11.21 -2.10
CA GLU A 585 -12.22 10.24 -1.66
C GLU A 585 -10.83 10.89 -1.59
N GLU A 586 -10.43 11.69 -2.58
CA GLU A 586 -9.19 12.46 -2.56
C GLU A 586 -9.15 13.46 -1.38
N ARG A 587 -10.30 14.09 -1.03
CA ARG A 587 -10.39 14.97 0.14
C ARG A 587 -10.23 14.20 1.46
N ARG A 588 -10.81 12.98 1.57
CA ARG A 588 -10.53 12.09 2.70
C ARG A 588 -9.06 11.70 2.77
N LEU A 589 -8.42 11.52 1.62
CA LEU A 589 -6.98 11.25 1.55
C LEU A 589 -6.15 12.45 2.02
N ALA A 590 -6.57 13.69 1.70
CA ALA A 590 -5.96 14.91 2.25
C ALA A 590 -6.14 14.98 3.79
N TYR A 591 -7.34 14.72 4.28
CA TYR A 591 -7.61 14.62 5.71
C TYR A 591 -6.75 13.56 6.39
N VAL A 592 -6.58 12.38 5.78
CA VAL A 592 -5.66 11.35 6.28
C VAL A 592 -4.25 11.90 6.35
N GLY A 593 -3.72 12.52 5.28
CA GLY A 593 -2.37 13.06 5.24
C GLY A 593 -2.11 14.09 6.34
N VAL A 594 -2.99 15.08 6.47
CA VAL A 594 -2.91 16.14 7.49
C VAL A 594 -2.93 15.54 8.90
N THR A 595 -3.81 14.59 9.16
CA THR A 595 -3.95 13.95 10.49
C THR A 595 -2.86 12.94 10.83
N ARG A 596 -1.85 12.74 9.97
CA ARG A 596 -0.64 11.94 10.32
C ARG A 596 0.34 12.75 11.14
N ALA A 597 0.31 14.09 11.03
CA ALA A 597 1.19 14.98 11.77
C ALA A 597 0.78 15.07 13.25
N MET A 598 1.77 14.96 14.15
CA MET A 598 1.59 15.14 15.59
C MET A 598 1.88 16.58 16.00
N SER A 599 3.00 17.13 15.56
CA SER A 599 3.49 18.45 15.98
C SER A 599 3.63 19.44 14.83
N HIS A 600 4.26 19.02 13.72
CA HIS A 600 4.54 19.91 12.60
C HIS A 600 4.01 19.31 11.29
N LEU A 601 3.39 20.17 10.48
CA LEU A 601 2.98 19.86 9.11
C LEU A 601 3.61 20.87 8.16
N THR A 602 4.36 20.39 7.19
CA THR A 602 4.89 21.19 6.09
C THR A 602 4.22 20.71 4.81
N VAL A 603 3.63 21.63 4.08
CA VAL A 603 3.01 21.38 2.77
C VAL A 603 3.86 22.04 1.70
N THR A 604 4.15 21.31 0.61
CA THR A 604 4.91 21.86 -0.50
C THR A 604 4.20 21.63 -1.83
N TYR A 605 4.41 22.53 -2.77
CA TYR A 605 4.02 22.37 -4.17
C TYR A 605 5.06 23.02 -5.07
N ALA A 606 5.18 22.55 -6.32
CA ALA A 606 6.09 23.13 -7.30
C ALA A 606 5.31 23.97 -8.32
N GLU A 607 5.82 25.18 -8.61
CA GLU A 607 5.25 26.06 -9.64
C GLU A 607 5.44 25.49 -11.07
N SER A 608 6.45 24.62 -11.25
CA SER A 608 6.70 23.87 -12.47
C SER A 608 7.21 22.48 -12.11
N ARG A 609 6.72 21.44 -12.79
CA ARG A 609 7.11 20.04 -12.54
C ARG A 609 7.22 19.26 -13.85
N ARG A 610 8.22 18.39 -13.97
CA ARG A 610 8.33 17.44 -15.10
C ARG A 610 7.63 16.13 -14.76
N LEU A 611 6.55 15.83 -15.48
CA LEU A 611 5.84 14.56 -15.41
C LEU A 611 5.88 13.87 -16.78
N ASN A 612 6.36 12.61 -16.81
CA ASN A 612 6.48 11.82 -18.04
C ASN A 612 7.22 12.55 -19.19
N GLY A 613 8.26 13.32 -18.85
CA GLY A 613 9.08 14.06 -19.80
C GLY A 613 8.48 15.38 -20.32
N ARG A 614 7.30 15.80 -19.80
CA ARG A 614 6.66 17.08 -20.16
C ARG A 614 6.65 18.00 -18.94
N GLU A 615 6.82 19.30 -19.20
CA GLU A 615 6.73 20.32 -18.18
C GLU A 615 5.25 20.66 -17.93
N HIS A 616 4.85 20.65 -16.67
CA HIS A 616 3.52 21.01 -16.19
C HIS A 616 3.67 22.18 -15.22
N TYR A 617 2.79 23.17 -15.32
CA TYR A 617 2.74 24.28 -14.37
C TYR A 617 1.82 23.89 -13.22
N GLY A 618 2.39 23.83 -12.00
CA GLY A 618 1.67 23.49 -10.79
C GLY A 618 0.77 24.62 -10.31
N ILE A 619 -0.43 24.28 -9.91
CA ILE A 619 -1.37 25.16 -9.23
C ILE A 619 -1.60 24.58 -7.86
N LEU A 620 -1.51 25.39 -6.81
CA LEU A 620 -1.77 24.96 -5.45
C LEU A 620 -3.11 24.21 -5.35
N SER A 621 -3.06 23.03 -4.73
CA SER A 621 -4.21 22.15 -4.52
C SER A 621 -5.37 22.89 -3.85
N ARG A 622 -6.59 22.61 -4.31
CA ARG A 622 -7.83 23.11 -3.69
C ARG A 622 -7.95 22.70 -2.24
N PHE A 623 -7.43 21.55 -1.84
CA PHE A 623 -7.49 21.09 -0.46
C PHE A 623 -6.69 21.99 0.50
N ILE A 624 -5.59 22.58 0.01
CA ILE A 624 -4.81 23.52 0.82
C ILE A 624 -5.53 24.87 0.91
N LYS A 625 -6.24 25.28 -0.14
CA LYS A 625 -7.07 26.49 -0.14
C LYS A 625 -8.32 26.38 0.75
N GLU A 626 -8.73 25.16 1.10
CA GLU A 626 -9.81 24.87 2.04
C GLU A 626 -9.35 25.02 3.51
N ILE A 627 -8.04 25.13 3.78
CA ILE A 627 -7.48 25.36 5.12
C ILE A 627 -7.62 26.84 5.48
N PRO A 628 -8.05 27.20 6.70
CA PRO A 628 -8.10 28.59 7.14
C PRO A 628 -6.74 29.28 7.05
N GLU A 629 -6.70 30.49 6.54
CA GLU A 629 -5.46 31.26 6.34
C GLU A 629 -4.67 31.46 7.64
N ASP A 630 -5.36 31.60 8.77
CA ASP A 630 -4.75 31.75 10.10
C ASP A 630 -4.11 30.45 10.64
N CYS A 631 -4.26 29.34 9.93
CA CYS A 631 -3.56 28.07 10.21
C CYS A 631 -2.28 27.91 9.38
N ILE A 632 -2.02 28.77 8.39
CA ILE A 632 -0.92 28.62 7.42
C ILE A 632 0.10 29.75 7.60
N GLU A 633 1.38 29.38 7.53
CA GLU A 633 2.52 30.28 7.39
C GLU A 633 3.18 30.03 6.04
N GLU A 634 3.15 31.01 5.15
CA GLU A 634 3.85 30.94 3.88
C GLU A 634 5.35 31.17 4.10
N VAL A 635 6.15 30.13 3.88
CA VAL A 635 7.62 30.17 4.02
C VAL A 635 8.25 30.93 2.86
N ARG A 636 7.66 30.84 1.68
CA ARG A 636 8.01 31.60 0.48
C ARG A 636 6.73 32.09 -0.17
N LEU A 637 6.66 33.39 -0.42
CA LEU A 637 5.56 34.03 -1.15
C LEU A 637 5.61 33.56 -2.63
N GLU A 638 4.43 33.33 -3.22
CA GLU A 638 4.32 33.04 -4.66
C GLU A 638 5.03 34.13 -5.47
N SER A 639 5.99 33.75 -6.30
CA SER A 639 6.43 34.63 -7.37
C SER A 639 5.32 34.63 -8.41
N GLN A 640 4.73 35.76 -8.74
CA GLN A 640 3.69 35.85 -9.77
C GLN A 640 4.26 35.42 -11.12
N ILE A 641 4.05 34.15 -11.49
CA ILE A 641 4.33 33.66 -12.82
C ILE A 641 3.21 34.16 -13.73
N SER A 642 3.49 35.12 -14.61
CA SER A 642 2.56 35.52 -15.66
C SER A 642 2.34 34.34 -16.62
N ARG A 643 1.11 33.86 -16.71
CA ARG A 643 0.73 32.75 -17.61
C ARG A 643 0.87 33.18 -19.06
N PRO A 644 1.35 32.33 -19.99
CA PRO A 644 1.24 32.57 -21.41
C PRO A 644 -0.23 32.73 -21.79
N PHE A 645 -0.54 33.75 -22.58
CA PHE A 645 -1.86 34.06 -23.11
C PHE A 645 -2.37 32.85 -23.93
N GLY A 646 -3.37 32.10 -23.41
CA GLY A 646 -3.93 30.94 -24.13
C GLY A 646 -4.87 30.02 -23.36
N ALA A 647 -5.13 30.26 -22.08
CA ALA A 647 -6.12 29.48 -21.33
C ALA A 647 -7.25 30.40 -20.86
N SER A 648 -8.45 30.11 -21.32
CA SER A 648 -9.69 30.85 -21.13
C SER A 648 -10.01 31.25 -19.69
N SER A 649 -10.33 32.51 -19.55
CA SER A 649 -10.75 33.24 -18.37
C SER A 649 -12.06 32.72 -17.75
N PHE A 650 -12.05 32.51 -16.41
CA PHE A 650 -13.22 32.76 -15.58
C PHE A 650 -12.81 33.47 -14.29
N GLY A 651 -13.35 34.69 -14.10
CA GLY A 651 -13.61 35.36 -12.84
C GLY A 651 -12.44 36.08 -12.18
N ALA A 652 -12.31 37.39 -12.42
CA ALA A 652 -11.44 38.28 -11.69
C ALA A 652 -12.08 38.74 -10.37
N ALA A 653 -11.33 38.73 -9.26
CA ALA A 653 -11.61 39.51 -8.04
C ALA A 653 -10.44 40.45 -7.75
N PRO A 654 -10.63 41.58 -7.04
CA PRO A 654 -9.77 42.75 -7.15
C PRO A 654 -8.50 42.69 -6.30
N ALA A 655 -7.48 43.35 -6.80
CA ALA A 655 -6.12 43.41 -6.27
C ALA A 655 -6.04 44.07 -4.88
N PHE A 656 -5.35 43.41 -3.95
CA PHE A 656 -4.87 43.95 -2.69
C PHE A 656 -3.41 44.37 -2.81
N ARG A 657 -3.05 45.52 -2.31
CA ARG A 657 -1.66 46.04 -2.27
C ARG A 657 -0.93 45.49 -1.05
N PRO A 658 0.30 44.92 -1.19
CA PRO A 658 1.04 44.42 -0.03
C PRO A 658 1.80 45.53 0.71
N GLN A 659 1.76 45.45 2.05
CA GLN A 659 2.66 46.16 2.95
C GLN A 659 4.00 45.48 3.03
N ARG A 660 5.09 46.24 3.01
CA ARG A 660 6.48 45.78 3.15
C ARG A 660 6.73 45.23 4.54
N HIS A 661 7.18 43.99 4.67
CA HIS A 661 7.75 43.40 5.87
C HIS A 661 9.25 43.09 5.71
N PRO A 662 10.02 42.96 6.80
CA PRO A 662 11.48 43.03 6.78
C PRO A 662 12.16 41.78 6.20
N ARG A 663 13.34 42.02 5.65
CA ARG A 663 14.25 41.05 5.01
C ARG A 663 14.44 39.77 5.83
N VAL A 664 14.09 38.63 5.23
CA VAL A 664 14.50 37.30 5.65
C VAL A 664 15.92 37.07 5.17
N LYS A 665 16.78 36.50 6.04
CA LYS A 665 18.17 36.13 5.76
C LYS A 665 18.22 35.14 4.59
N ASN A 666 19.01 35.47 3.58
CA ASN A 666 19.37 34.56 2.49
C ASN A 666 20.04 33.33 3.06
N TRP A 667 19.48 32.16 2.76
CA TRP A 667 20.12 30.88 2.94
C TRP A 667 20.99 30.64 1.73
N ASP A 668 22.28 30.80 1.93
CA ASP A 668 23.33 30.54 0.94
C ASP A 668 23.63 29.04 0.95
N ASP A 669 23.05 28.28 0.00
CA ASP A 669 23.46 26.91 -0.30
C ASP A 669 23.51 26.73 -1.81
N SER A 670 24.63 27.17 -2.36
CA SER A 670 25.02 26.94 -3.75
C SER A 670 25.42 25.46 -3.92
N VAL A 671 24.65 24.67 -4.64
CA VAL A 671 25.22 23.60 -5.44
C VAL A 671 26.05 24.31 -6.49
N ASP A 672 27.36 24.34 -6.28
CA ASP A 672 28.30 25.01 -7.17
C ASP A 672 28.34 24.28 -8.51
N HIS A 673 27.52 24.75 -9.46
CA HIS A 673 27.60 24.37 -10.88
C HIS A 673 28.82 25.02 -11.58
N GLY A 674 29.75 25.60 -10.79
CA GLY A 674 30.89 26.33 -11.32
C GLY A 674 30.61 27.74 -11.87
N ILE A 675 29.40 28.26 -11.62
CA ILE A 675 28.94 29.57 -12.12
C ILE A 675 28.60 30.56 -11.03
N GLY A 676 28.76 30.21 -9.74
CA GLY A 676 28.66 31.13 -8.59
C GLY A 676 27.23 31.51 -8.16
N PHE A 677 26.17 30.96 -8.76
CA PHE A 677 24.77 31.19 -8.35
C PHE A 677 23.90 29.93 -8.55
N GLY A 678 22.89 29.74 -7.73
CA GLY A 678 21.98 28.59 -7.70
C GLY A 678 20.54 28.92 -8.07
N ILE A 679 19.66 27.92 -8.01
CA ILE A 679 18.21 28.12 -8.16
C ILE A 679 17.73 29.09 -7.09
N GLY A 680 16.90 30.06 -7.47
CA GLY A 680 16.43 31.13 -6.60
C GLY A 680 17.32 32.39 -6.58
N SER A 681 18.53 32.32 -7.16
CA SER A 681 19.41 33.51 -7.24
C SER A 681 18.83 34.54 -8.20
N ARG A 682 18.89 35.82 -7.78
CA ARG A 682 18.58 36.96 -8.66
C ARG A 682 19.77 37.22 -9.56
N VAL A 683 19.52 37.33 -10.84
CA VAL A 683 20.56 37.60 -11.85
C VAL A 683 20.11 38.70 -12.80
N ASP A 684 21.07 39.45 -13.31
CA ASP A 684 20.86 40.41 -14.40
C ASP A 684 21.48 39.92 -15.70
N HIS A 685 20.73 40.02 -16.77
CA HIS A 685 21.17 39.74 -18.14
C HIS A 685 21.11 40.97 -19.00
N GLY A 686 22.23 41.43 -19.54
CA GLY A 686 22.37 42.68 -20.24
C GLY A 686 21.39 42.97 -21.40
N LEU A 687 20.63 41.94 -21.87
CA LEU A 687 19.62 42.13 -22.93
C LEU A 687 18.19 41.88 -22.44
N PHE A 688 18.00 41.03 -21.40
CA PHE A 688 16.69 40.63 -20.92
C PHE A 688 16.36 41.19 -19.53
N GLY A 689 17.29 41.94 -18.93
CA GLY A 689 17.08 42.56 -17.61
C GLY A 689 17.21 41.60 -16.45
N GLU A 690 16.65 42.03 -15.30
CA GLU A 690 16.67 41.23 -14.07
C GLU A 690 15.72 40.05 -14.12
N GLY A 691 16.12 38.96 -13.47
CA GLY A 691 15.33 37.74 -13.39
C GLY A 691 15.78 36.82 -12.25
N THR A 692 15.06 35.72 -12.06
CA THR A 692 15.36 34.70 -11.07
C THR A 692 15.73 33.40 -11.76
N VAL A 693 16.81 32.75 -11.34
CA VAL A 693 17.20 31.43 -11.81
C VAL A 693 16.21 30.39 -11.29
N VAL A 694 15.58 29.64 -12.21
CA VAL A 694 14.52 28.69 -11.86
C VAL A 694 14.89 27.24 -12.13
N ASP A 695 15.89 26.97 -13.01
CA ASP A 695 16.31 25.60 -13.33
C ASP A 695 17.70 25.55 -14.00
N PHE A 696 18.33 24.36 -13.99
CA PHE A 696 19.57 24.05 -14.69
C PHE A 696 19.42 22.78 -15.52
N GLU A 697 20.04 22.71 -16.71
CA GLU A 697 20.07 21.52 -17.57
C GLU A 697 21.48 21.30 -18.11
N GLY A 698 22.02 20.07 -17.95
CA GLY A 698 23.35 19.70 -18.42
C GLY A 698 24.45 20.01 -17.42
N SER A 699 25.71 19.89 -17.84
CA SER A 699 26.90 20.15 -17.02
C SER A 699 28.07 20.66 -17.86
N GLY A 700 29.03 21.34 -17.23
CA GLY A 700 30.24 21.88 -17.89
C GLY A 700 29.91 22.92 -18.97
N PRO A 701 30.60 22.94 -20.13
CA PRO A 701 30.43 23.99 -21.16
C PRO A 701 29.02 24.05 -21.82
N GLN A 702 28.22 22.97 -21.66
CA GLN A 702 26.86 22.88 -22.21
C GLN A 702 25.79 23.13 -21.13
N LEU A 703 26.16 23.57 -19.94
CA LEU A 703 25.24 23.91 -18.88
C LEU A 703 24.30 25.03 -19.35
N LYS A 704 23.02 24.78 -19.29
CA LYS A 704 21.96 25.77 -19.54
C LYS A 704 21.33 26.18 -18.23
N VAL A 705 21.00 27.46 -18.14
CA VAL A 705 20.32 28.08 -17.00
C VAL A 705 18.98 28.59 -17.49
N LYS A 706 17.91 28.23 -16.81
CA LYS A 706 16.59 28.80 -17.04
C LYS A 706 16.43 30.01 -16.15
N VAL A 707 16.30 31.18 -16.74
CA VAL A 707 16.07 32.41 -16.01
C VAL A 707 14.69 32.93 -16.33
N LYS A 708 13.94 33.23 -15.29
CA LYS A 708 12.67 33.93 -15.41
C LYS A 708 12.93 35.43 -15.21
N PHE A 709 12.74 36.19 -16.28
CA PHE A 709 12.93 37.61 -16.30
C PHE A 709 11.68 38.34 -15.79
N ASP A 710 11.87 39.45 -15.09
CA ASP A 710 10.77 40.24 -14.47
C ASP A 710 9.80 40.79 -15.51
N ASP A 711 10.28 41.18 -16.69
CA ASP A 711 9.51 41.76 -17.78
C ASP A 711 9.11 40.80 -18.90
N GLY A 712 9.24 39.46 -18.69
CA GLY A 712 8.97 38.50 -19.75
C GLY A 712 8.91 37.05 -19.33
N ASP A 713 8.94 36.16 -20.34
CA ASP A 713 8.90 34.70 -20.17
C ASP A 713 10.23 34.13 -19.66
N ALA A 714 10.15 32.91 -19.06
CA ALA A 714 11.34 32.16 -18.67
C ALA A 714 12.10 31.68 -19.92
N LYS A 715 13.42 31.90 -19.98
CA LYS A 715 14.28 31.55 -21.11
C LYS A 715 15.42 30.64 -20.68
N TRP A 716 15.70 29.65 -21.50
CA TRP A 716 16.90 28.83 -21.38
C TRP A 716 18.11 29.54 -22.02
N LEU A 717 19.13 29.76 -21.24
CA LEU A 717 20.36 30.42 -21.65
C LEU A 717 21.53 29.47 -21.43
N VAL A 718 22.49 29.40 -22.35
CA VAL A 718 23.72 28.65 -22.09
C VAL A 718 24.60 29.45 -21.16
N ALA A 719 24.88 28.90 -19.97
CA ALA A 719 25.53 29.63 -18.86
C ALA A 719 26.84 30.32 -19.30
N GLN A 720 27.65 29.65 -20.10
CA GLN A 720 28.92 30.16 -20.60
C GLN A 720 28.78 31.43 -21.45
N TYR A 721 27.66 31.59 -22.14
CA TYR A 721 27.43 32.73 -23.07
C TYR A 721 26.45 33.77 -22.54
N ALA A 722 25.69 33.41 -21.53
CA ALA A 722 24.59 34.24 -21.00
C ALA A 722 25.05 35.47 -20.22
N LYS A 723 26.31 35.56 -19.80
CA LYS A 723 26.89 36.69 -19.03
C LYS A 723 25.97 37.18 -17.90
N LEU A 724 25.39 36.20 -17.18
CA LEU A 724 24.53 36.48 -16.04
C LEU A 724 25.37 37.03 -14.87
N VAL A 725 24.91 38.12 -14.27
CA VAL A 725 25.53 38.75 -13.11
C VAL A 725 24.60 38.53 -11.93
N GLN A 726 25.09 37.92 -10.85
CA GLN A 726 24.29 37.73 -9.64
C GLN A 726 24.02 39.09 -9.02
N LEU A 727 22.76 39.37 -8.72
CA LEU A 727 22.32 40.52 -7.93
C LEU A 727 22.25 40.10 -6.48
N GLY A 728 23.01 40.76 -5.60
CA GLY A 728 23.18 40.44 -4.19
C GLY A 728 21.91 40.49 -3.32
#